data_60f59487727d041e736d8915ae7520d9
#
_entry.id   60f59487727d041e736d8915ae7520d9
#
_cell.length_a   1.000
_cell.length_b   1.000
_cell.length_c   1.000
_cell.angle_alpha   90.00
_cell.angle_beta   90.00
_cell.angle_gamma   90.00
#
_symmetry.space_group_name_H-M   'P 1'
#
loop_
_entity.id
_entity.type
_entity.pdbx_description
1 polymer ?
#
loop_
_entity_poly.entity_id
_entity_poly.type
_entity_poly.pdbx_seq_one_letter_code
_entity_poly.pdbx_strand_id
1 'polypeptide(L)'
;MGPAGAKTNPAWAGIVAGSLLLVVSCWFAAAPKSVKASSEADEAAAARLAYSEKTAAKYNFRYGKEFPFLPSNATTDNGQFINPKSFYTADYCGHCHKESHDQWRQSAHSNSNRVPYYLKNVELLNVEKGIEFSRHCEGCHDPIAVVSGALTQGAPKKRPYDQDGVTCSVCHSIQQGDTRGTGSYVMGVPAVMVDEEGKPISRPVSDGEILAHLDRHSKAVMRDFYRTSEFCSSCHKAALPKALNDFKWQRAISLYDEWQASSFAKQSPLPFYVKDSVSTCQTCHMQREALKTSDYGAKKNQLASHRWLGANTVIPKIYGFDEQAARVVEFLKNSVFNIDIFALEHGDTEDSAKWQDVAAPLGLVSFKTAAGDVLTADVVIQNKGIAHSHVPEQRDMYESWVEFAVKDANGRVLTQSGAIEGGGELDARAHSFTNRLINVKGELNNLHQVWNNRVVAYNNTIQAGRSQLVRYAFQIPAGTTGSVSITATVKYRRFNQHFMDFGMGKHYEMPIVDMASQTRVVNIGENKPVTPGPLENKEWMRWNNYGIALLDAQQYAASVHAFERVAQMRSDYADAFTNIAIAQFQWEKYGDAHGNLEKALALAPTSARTLYYRALVERNEGHLDLAIGDLETVVKSFPRSRDAHRELGFSYYQQHKYELARTEYETLQSIDPDDLAAHYNLSILYRRLGAKDKAAQQAAMFADQKDDPMASTYALEYLRQHTELANESVVWHVHELNVPAITQAAAPVSAGGLH
;
A
#
# COMPACT_ATOMS: atom_id res chain seq x y z
N MET A 1 -59.73 -24.85 -5.24
CA MET A 1 -61.04 -24.72 -5.93
C MET A 1 -60.76 -23.86 -7.16
N GLY A 2 -60.71 -24.47 -8.32
CA GLY A 2 -60.94 -23.86 -9.62
C GLY A 2 -62.47 -23.79 -9.91
N PRO A 3 -62.96 -23.49 -11.08
CA PRO A 3 -62.31 -23.57 -12.39
C PRO A 3 -62.78 -22.48 -13.42
N ALA A 4 -62.06 -22.35 -14.51
CA ALA A 4 -62.52 -22.57 -15.90
C ALA A 4 -63.61 -21.62 -16.47
N GLY A 5 -63.53 -21.16 -17.65
CA GLY A 5 -63.26 -21.55 -18.98
C GLY A 5 -63.74 -20.47 -19.93
N ALA A 6 -63.13 -20.27 -21.00
CA ALA A 6 -63.18 -20.88 -22.32
C ALA A 6 -64.14 -20.18 -23.32
N LYS A 7 -63.56 -19.80 -24.47
CA LYS A 7 -64.13 -19.89 -25.86
C LYS A 7 -65.16 -18.83 -26.26
N THR A 8 -65.15 -18.20 -27.41
CA THR A 8 -64.93 -18.61 -28.81
C THR A 8 -65.04 -17.40 -29.75
N ASN A 9 -64.33 -17.46 -30.86
CA ASN A 9 -64.59 -16.77 -32.14
C ASN A 9 -65.91 -17.21 -32.75
N PRO A 10 -66.48 -16.60 -33.79
CA PRO A 10 -65.88 -16.22 -35.07
C PRO A 10 -66.50 -15.04 -35.87
N ALA A 11 -65.75 -14.57 -36.84
CA ALA A 11 -65.92 -14.21 -38.24
C ALA A 11 -67.31 -13.74 -38.80
N TRP A 12 -67.20 -12.81 -39.75
CA TRP A 12 -67.77 -12.71 -41.13
C TRP A 12 -67.78 -11.25 -41.56
N ALA A 13 -66.95 -10.81 -42.49
CA ALA A 13 -67.12 -10.81 -43.96
C ALA A 13 -68.05 -9.73 -44.49
N GLY A 14 -67.56 -8.93 -45.40
CA GLY A 14 -68.34 -8.43 -46.51
C GLY A 14 -68.18 -6.94 -46.86
N ILE A 15 -67.36 -6.63 -47.80
CA ILE A 15 -67.63 -6.20 -49.20
C ILE A 15 -67.85 -4.68 -49.42
N VAL A 16 -66.93 -4.08 -50.13
CA VAL A 16 -66.94 -3.32 -51.42
C VAL A 16 -67.27 -1.82 -51.44
N ALA A 17 -66.32 -1.18 -52.09
CA ALA A 17 -66.34 -0.17 -53.12
C ALA A 17 -66.44 1.32 -52.74
N GLY A 18 -65.49 2.02 -53.14
CA GLY A 18 -65.63 3.10 -54.14
C GLY A 18 -64.92 4.37 -53.90
N SER A 19 -63.84 4.54 -54.60
CA SER A 19 -63.43 5.69 -55.43
C SER A 19 -62.97 7.01 -54.85
N LEU A 20 -61.79 7.31 -55.33
CA LEU A 20 -61.21 8.55 -55.89
C LEU A 20 -60.66 9.63 -54.99
N LEU A 21 -59.27 9.68 -55.01
CA LEU A 21 -58.42 10.82 -55.31
C LEU A 21 -58.60 12.14 -54.58
N LEU A 22 -57.60 12.45 -53.74
CA LEU A 22 -56.85 13.71 -53.93
C LEU A 22 -55.43 13.61 -53.28
N VAL A 23 -54.44 13.67 -54.17
CA VAL A 23 -53.02 13.75 -53.82
C VAL A 23 -52.78 15.15 -53.30
N VAL A 24 -52.32 15.28 -52.05
CA VAL A 24 -51.57 16.45 -51.62
C VAL A 24 -50.26 15.94 -51.05
N SER A 25 -49.23 16.13 -51.85
CA SER A 25 -47.81 15.94 -51.53
C SER A 25 -47.41 17.00 -50.49
N CYS A 26 -47.25 16.60 -49.22
CA CYS A 26 -46.38 17.34 -48.30
C CYS A 26 -45.11 16.53 -48.14
N TRP A 27 -44.11 16.91 -48.91
CA TRP A 27 -42.70 16.51 -48.63
C TRP A 27 -42.25 17.27 -47.38
N PHE A 28 -42.31 16.62 -46.24
CA PHE A 28 -41.47 16.99 -45.12
C PHE A 28 -40.14 16.21 -45.30
N ALA A 29 -39.11 16.91 -45.76
CA ALA A 29 -37.75 16.42 -45.71
C ALA A 29 -37.35 16.24 -44.24
N ALA A 30 -37.49 15.02 -43.71
CA ALA A 30 -36.83 14.61 -42.51
C ALA A 30 -35.33 14.49 -42.84
N ALA A 31 -34.52 15.42 -42.39
CA ALA A 31 -33.08 15.35 -42.54
C ALA A 31 -32.54 14.10 -41.81
N PRO A 32 -31.68 13.32 -42.46
CA PRO A 32 -31.10 12.13 -41.84
C PRO A 32 -29.99 12.53 -40.88
N LYS A 33 -30.34 12.87 -39.62
CA LYS A 33 -29.35 13.14 -38.57
C LYS A 33 -28.78 11.86 -37.93
N SER A 34 -29.44 10.70 -38.07
CA SER A 34 -28.98 9.44 -37.47
C SER A 34 -27.96 8.65 -38.30
N VAL A 35 -27.91 8.86 -39.60
CA VAL A 35 -27.02 8.13 -40.52
C VAL A 35 -25.57 8.57 -40.40
N LYS A 36 -25.29 9.83 -40.04
CA LYS A 36 -23.90 10.33 -39.90
C LYS A 36 -23.19 9.81 -38.66
N ALA A 37 -23.87 9.73 -37.54
CA ALA A 37 -23.29 9.28 -36.29
C ALA A 37 -22.97 7.76 -36.30
N SER A 38 -23.83 6.92 -36.92
CA SER A 38 -23.54 5.50 -37.07
C SER A 38 -22.38 5.23 -38.04
N SER A 39 -22.25 6.01 -39.13
CA SER A 39 -21.16 5.84 -40.07
C SER A 39 -19.79 6.26 -39.49
N GLU A 40 -19.74 7.30 -38.68
CA GLU A 40 -18.52 7.75 -38.03
C GLU A 40 -18.00 6.75 -36.98
N ALA A 41 -18.89 6.20 -36.17
CA ALA A 41 -18.55 5.17 -35.20
C ALA A 41 -18.06 3.87 -35.89
N ASP A 42 -18.70 3.51 -37.00
CA ASP A 42 -18.33 2.32 -37.78
C ASP A 42 -16.98 2.51 -38.46
N GLU A 43 -16.67 3.70 -38.99
CA GLU A 43 -15.37 4.05 -39.56
C GLU A 43 -14.26 4.00 -38.49
N ALA A 44 -14.50 4.54 -37.30
CA ALA A 44 -13.54 4.49 -36.19
C ALA A 44 -13.28 3.06 -35.71
N ALA A 45 -14.33 2.24 -35.63
CA ALA A 45 -14.21 0.82 -35.28
C ALA A 45 -13.42 0.05 -36.34
N ALA A 46 -13.69 0.28 -37.62
CA ALA A 46 -12.94 -0.31 -38.72
C ALA A 46 -11.46 0.09 -38.74
N ALA A 47 -11.17 1.37 -38.50
CA ALA A 47 -9.80 1.87 -38.40
C ALA A 47 -9.05 1.25 -37.23
N ARG A 48 -9.69 1.07 -36.07
CA ARG A 48 -9.13 0.38 -34.90
C ARG A 48 -8.84 -1.09 -35.20
N LEU A 49 -9.78 -1.79 -35.82
CA LEU A 49 -9.60 -3.20 -36.23
C LEU A 49 -8.41 -3.35 -37.18
N ALA A 50 -8.34 -2.53 -38.21
CA ALA A 50 -7.23 -2.54 -39.17
C ALA A 50 -5.87 -2.27 -38.51
N TYR A 51 -5.80 -1.33 -37.56
CA TYR A 51 -4.60 -1.09 -36.78
C TYR A 51 -4.25 -2.33 -35.90
N SER A 52 -5.24 -2.91 -35.25
CA SER A 52 -5.06 -4.07 -34.36
C SER A 52 -4.56 -5.28 -35.15
N GLU A 53 -5.14 -5.59 -36.31
CA GLU A 53 -4.70 -6.68 -37.20
C GLU A 53 -3.26 -6.48 -37.68
N LYS A 54 -2.95 -5.28 -38.14
CA LYS A 54 -1.59 -4.91 -38.57
C LYS A 54 -0.57 -5.07 -37.44
N THR A 55 -0.94 -4.69 -36.25
CA THR A 55 -0.09 -4.82 -35.03
C THR A 55 0.05 -6.29 -34.66
N ALA A 56 -1.04 -7.04 -34.61
CA ALA A 56 -1.07 -8.46 -34.28
C ALA A 56 -0.20 -9.31 -35.22
N ALA A 57 -0.09 -8.94 -36.49
CA ALA A 57 0.76 -9.64 -37.45
C ALA A 57 2.26 -9.62 -37.10
N LYS A 58 2.70 -8.66 -36.30
CA LYS A 58 4.10 -8.48 -35.85
C LYS A 58 4.29 -8.65 -34.34
N TYR A 59 3.21 -8.81 -33.61
CA TYR A 59 3.23 -8.84 -32.15
C TYR A 59 3.69 -10.20 -31.64
N ASN A 60 4.47 -10.20 -30.56
CA ASN A 60 4.84 -11.42 -29.86
C ASN A 60 3.77 -11.80 -28.83
N PHE A 61 2.94 -12.77 -29.17
CA PHE A 61 1.92 -13.35 -28.29
C PHE A 61 2.51 -14.46 -27.42
N ARG A 62 3.61 -14.19 -26.72
CA ARG A 62 4.30 -15.17 -25.87
C ARG A 62 3.38 -15.91 -24.87
N TYR A 63 2.36 -15.21 -24.37
CA TYR A 63 1.44 -15.75 -23.37
C TYR A 63 0.06 -16.15 -23.93
N GLY A 64 -0.06 -16.27 -25.23
CA GLY A 64 -1.33 -16.55 -25.92
C GLY A 64 -1.99 -15.29 -26.49
N LYS A 65 -2.81 -15.50 -27.52
CA LYS A 65 -3.52 -14.39 -28.19
C LYS A 65 -4.63 -13.79 -27.34
N GLU A 66 -5.19 -14.59 -26.43
CA GLU A 66 -6.20 -14.21 -25.45
C GLU A 66 -5.64 -13.35 -24.30
N PHE A 67 -4.30 -13.34 -24.11
CA PHE A 67 -3.61 -12.57 -23.08
C PHE A 67 -2.49 -11.70 -23.65
N PRO A 68 -2.80 -10.76 -24.56
CA PRO A 68 -1.78 -10.04 -25.33
C PRO A 68 -0.92 -9.13 -24.46
N PHE A 69 -1.41 -8.70 -23.30
CA PHE A 69 -0.73 -7.73 -22.46
C PHE A 69 0.05 -8.34 -21.28
N LEU A 70 -0.08 -9.65 -21.03
CA LEU A 70 0.70 -10.31 -19.99
C LEU A 70 2.21 -10.07 -20.17
N PRO A 71 2.97 -9.93 -19.06
CA PRO A 71 2.59 -10.15 -17.65
C PRO A 71 1.94 -8.94 -16.95
N SER A 72 1.48 -7.90 -17.64
CA SER A 72 0.56 -6.90 -17.08
C SER A 72 -0.89 -7.42 -17.07
N ASN A 73 -1.68 -6.97 -16.10
CA ASN A 73 -3.13 -7.24 -16.05
C ASN A 73 -3.96 -6.20 -16.85
N ALA A 74 -3.29 -5.29 -17.56
CA ALA A 74 -3.94 -4.32 -18.43
C ALA A 74 -4.75 -5.01 -19.53
N THR A 75 -5.86 -4.39 -19.90
CA THR A 75 -6.65 -4.81 -21.06
C THR A 75 -7.31 -3.61 -21.72
N THR A 76 -7.87 -3.81 -22.90
CA THR A 76 -8.68 -2.81 -23.60
C THR A 76 -10.15 -3.24 -23.61
N ASP A 77 -11.04 -2.29 -23.86
CA ASP A 77 -12.50 -2.47 -23.80
C ASP A 77 -13.05 -3.58 -24.72
N ASN A 78 -12.34 -3.90 -25.79
CA ASN A 78 -12.74 -4.95 -26.75
C ASN A 78 -11.60 -5.92 -27.10
N GLY A 79 -10.48 -5.92 -26.33
CA GLY A 79 -9.32 -6.78 -26.58
C GLY A 79 -8.43 -6.38 -27.76
N GLN A 80 -8.80 -5.34 -28.52
CA GLN A 80 -8.02 -4.86 -29.68
C GLN A 80 -6.99 -3.82 -29.24
N PHE A 81 -5.86 -3.77 -29.93
CA PHE A 81 -4.86 -2.72 -29.75
C PHE A 81 -5.42 -1.34 -30.09
N ILE A 82 -5.02 -0.32 -29.33
CA ILE A 82 -5.38 1.08 -29.57
C ILE A 82 -4.24 1.77 -30.31
N ASN A 83 -4.55 2.46 -31.41
CA ASN A 83 -3.54 3.23 -32.12
C ASN A 83 -3.00 4.34 -31.19
N PRO A 84 -1.66 4.45 -30.97
CA PRO A 84 -1.11 5.49 -30.11
C PRO A 84 -1.44 6.91 -30.56
N LYS A 85 -1.73 7.12 -31.85
CA LYS A 85 -2.20 8.41 -32.38
C LYS A 85 -3.60 8.81 -31.91
N SER A 86 -4.36 7.88 -31.32
CA SER A 86 -5.66 8.17 -30.72
C SER A 86 -5.54 8.84 -29.34
N PHE A 87 -4.34 8.79 -28.72
CA PHE A 87 -4.09 9.46 -27.45
C PHE A 87 -3.77 10.93 -27.68
N TYR A 88 -4.51 11.78 -27.00
CA TYR A 88 -4.22 13.21 -26.99
C TYR A 88 -2.94 13.48 -26.21
N THR A 89 -2.11 14.39 -26.71
CA THR A 89 -0.90 14.82 -26.00
C THR A 89 -1.27 15.57 -24.72
N ALA A 90 -0.37 15.60 -23.76
CA ALA A 90 -0.59 16.38 -22.54
C ALA A 90 -0.73 17.89 -22.85
N ASP A 91 0.02 18.42 -23.82
CA ASP A 91 -0.06 19.82 -24.27
C ASP A 91 -1.44 20.15 -24.85
N TYR A 92 -2.08 19.22 -25.56
CA TYR A 92 -3.45 19.42 -26.05
C TYR A 92 -4.43 19.69 -24.90
N CYS A 93 -4.30 18.94 -23.80
CA CYS A 93 -5.13 19.18 -22.60
C CYS A 93 -4.67 20.45 -21.87
N GLY A 94 -3.37 20.71 -21.81
CA GLY A 94 -2.73 21.77 -21.05
C GLY A 94 -3.07 23.18 -21.50
N HIS A 95 -3.51 23.41 -22.76
CA HIS A 95 -3.85 24.76 -23.17
C HIS A 95 -5.14 25.31 -22.50
N CYS A 96 -6.06 24.42 -22.09
CA CYS A 96 -7.23 24.77 -21.29
C CYS A 96 -7.04 24.44 -19.80
N HIS A 97 -6.32 23.35 -19.47
CA HIS A 97 -6.07 22.86 -18.12
C HIS A 97 -4.62 23.16 -17.69
N LYS A 98 -4.24 24.44 -17.73
CA LYS A 98 -2.85 24.85 -17.55
C LYS A 98 -2.30 24.51 -16.18
N GLU A 99 -3.04 24.76 -15.10
CA GLU A 99 -2.58 24.46 -13.74
C GLU A 99 -2.42 22.95 -13.56
N SER A 100 -3.40 22.15 -14.00
CA SER A 100 -3.32 20.68 -13.95
C SER A 100 -2.12 20.15 -14.72
N HIS A 101 -1.85 20.70 -15.91
CA HIS A 101 -0.73 20.31 -16.76
C HIS A 101 0.62 20.64 -16.09
N ASP A 102 0.77 21.89 -15.57
CA ASP A 102 2.01 22.33 -14.93
C ASP A 102 2.32 21.49 -13.68
N GLN A 103 1.30 21.12 -12.90
CA GLN A 103 1.41 20.23 -11.75
C GLN A 103 1.78 18.79 -12.17
N TRP A 104 1.06 18.24 -13.17
CA TRP A 104 1.32 16.91 -13.70
C TRP A 104 2.74 16.78 -14.24
N ARG A 105 3.23 17.79 -15.01
CA ARG A 105 4.57 17.75 -15.62
C ARG A 105 5.69 17.62 -14.60
N GLN A 106 5.51 18.15 -13.39
CA GLN A 106 6.47 18.04 -12.28
C GLN A 106 6.31 16.74 -11.47
N SER A 107 5.24 15.98 -11.68
CA SER A 107 4.92 14.78 -10.90
C SER A 107 5.73 13.55 -11.32
N ALA A 108 5.71 12.51 -10.47
CA ALA A 108 6.28 11.21 -10.80
C ALA A 108 5.54 10.51 -11.95
N HIS A 109 4.23 10.75 -12.12
CA HIS A 109 3.43 10.13 -13.18
C HIS A 109 3.90 10.57 -14.58
N SER A 110 4.08 11.87 -14.79
CA SER A 110 4.62 12.41 -16.04
C SER A 110 6.03 11.91 -16.36
N ASN A 111 6.80 11.57 -15.33
CA ASN A 111 8.20 11.20 -15.45
C ASN A 111 8.45 9.69 -15.31
N SER A 112 7.38 8.88 -15.24
CA SER A 112 7.46 7.45 -14.91
C SER A 112 8.30 6.62 -15.88
N ASN A 113 8.36 7.00 -17.16
CA ASN A 113 9.05 6.25 -18.21
C ASN A 113 10.23 7.01 -18.85
N ARG A 114 10.80 8.00 -18.15
CA ARG A 114 11.98 8.73 -18.72
C ARG A 114 13.15 8.90 -17.76
N VAL A 115 12.99 8.49 -16.48
CA VAL A 115 14.05 8.62 -15.50
C VAL A 115 15.13 7.56 -15.68
N PRO A 116 16.43 7.92 -15.58
CA PRO A 116 17.55 7.03 -15.94
C PRO A 116 17.54 5.70 -15.19
N TYR A 117 17.30 5.70 -13.90
CA TYR A 117 17.31 4.49 -13.07
C TYR A 117 16.21 3.50 -13.45
N TYR A 118 15.02 3.97 -13.85
CA TYR A 118 13.95 3.11 -14.35
C TYR A 118 14.31 2.51 -15.72
N LEU A 119 14.72 3.36 -16.65
CA LEU A 119 15.11 2.92 -17.99
C LEU A 119 16.24 1.90 -17.96
N LYS A 120 17.19 2.05 -17.02
CA LYS A 120 18.29 1.11 -16.82
C LYS A 120 17.80 -0.28 -16.45
N ASN A 121 16.87 -0.37 -15.50
CA ASN A 121 16.27 -1.65 -15.09
C ASN A 121 15.43 -2.30 -16.19
N VAL A 122 14.62 -1.51 -16.93
CA VAL A 122 13.84 -2.02 -18.06
C VAL A 122 14.76 -2.54 -19.17
N GLU A 123 15.88 -1.85 -19.43
CA GLU A 123 16.88 -2.31 -20.40
C GLU A 123 17.49 -3.66 -19.98
N LEU A 124 17.88 -3.81 -18.71
CA LEU A 124 18.39 -5.08 -18.20
C LEU A 124 17.36 -6.21 -18.31
N LEU A 125 16.10 -5.95 -17.93
CA LEU A 125 15.03 -6.94 -18.08
C LEU A 125 14.86 -7.35 -19.54
N ASN A 126 14.88 -6.39 -20.46
CA ASN A 126 14.78 -6.67 -21.90
C ASN A 126 15.96 -7.47 -22.46
N VAL A 127 17.17 -7.24 -21.95
CA VAL A 127 18.37 -8.01 -22.34
C VAL A 127 18.32 -9.43 -21.75
N GLU A 128 17.93 -9.58 -20.51
CA GLU A 128 17.93 -10.88 -19.82
C GLU A 128 16.77 -11.78 -20.26
N LYS A 129 15.58 -11.22 -20.47
CA LYS A 129 14.36 -12.00 -20.70
C LYS A 129 13.63 -11.72 -22.01
N GLY A 130 13.75 -10.52 -22.54
CA GLY A 130 13.04 -10.07 -23.73
C GLY A 130 12.06 -8.94 -23.45
N ILE A 131 11.77 -8.13 -24.50
CA ILE A 131 10.95 -6.92 -24.41
C ILE A 131 9.51 -7.20 -23.95
N GLU A 132 8.97 -8.37 -24.24
CA GLU A 132 7.62 -8.76 -23.81
C GLU A 132 7.46 -8.85 -22.30
N PHE A 133 8.54 -9.05 -21.55
CA PHE A 133 8.51 -9.06 -20.10
C PHE A 133 8.37 -7.64 -19.50
N SER A 134 8.85 -6.62 -20.21
CA SER A 134 8.69 -5.23 -19.76
C SER A 134 7.24 -4.76 -19.75
N ARG A 135 6.31 -5.47 -20.41
CA ARG A 135 4.86 -5.19 -20.30
C ARG A 135 4.40 -5.16 -18.85
N HIS A 136 5.04 -5.93 -17.97
CA HIS A 136 4.77 -5.89 -16.53
C HIS A 136 5.00 -4.50 -15.94
N CYS A 137 6.15 -3.91 -16.19
CA CYS A 137 6.52 -2.59 -15.69
C CYS A 137 5.73 -1.48 -16.42
N GLU A 138 5.68 -1.59 -17.74
CA GLU A 138 5.09 -0.57 -18.61
C GLU A 138 3.57 -0.50 -18.48
N GLY A 139 2.90 -1.53 -17.95
CA GLY A 139 1.48 -1.47 -17.61
C GLY A 139 1.12 -0.31 -16.67
N CYS A 140 2.08 0.12 -15.83
CA CYS A 140 1.94 1.25 -14.92
C CYS A 140 2.80 2.46 -15.32
N HIS A 141 3.93 2.26 -16.02
CA HIS A 141 4.89 3.32 -16.34
C HIS A 141 4.74 3.92 -17.74
N ASP A 142 4.33 3.10 -18.74
CA ASP A 142 4.00 3.51 -20.11
C ASP A 142 2.79 2.74 -20.64
N PRO A 143 1.58 3.01 -20.12
CA PRO A 143 0.36 2.30 -20.53
C PRO A 143 0.07 2.38 -22.03
N ILE A 144 0.43 3.48 -22.70
CA ILE A 144 0.24 3.63 -24.15
C ILE A 144 1.05 2.57 -24.89
N ALA A 145 2.29 2.30 -24.49
CA ALA A 145 3.13 1.30 -25.12
C ALA A 145 2.53 -0.11 -25.00
N VAL A 146 1.93 -0.44 -23.85
CA VAL A 146 1.27 -1.73 -23.63
C VAL A 146 0.04 -1.88 -24.50
N VAL A 147 -0.93 -0.95 -24.38
CA VAL A 147 -2.23 -1.09 -25.07
C VAL A 147 -2.15 -0.86 -26.58
N SER A 148 -1.09 -0.23 -27.07
CA SER A 148 -0.85 -0.05 -28.51
C SER A 148 -0.09 -1.21 -29.15
N GLY A 149 0.38 -2.19 -28.37
CA GLY A 149 1.17 -3.31 -28.88
C GLY A 149 2.60 -2.92 -29.29
N ALA A 150 3.13 -1.81 -28.76
CA ALA A 150 4.46 -1.33 -29.08
C ALA A 150 5.60 -2.12 -28.41
N LEU A 151 5.31 -2.91 -27.37
CA LEU A 151 6.30 -3.71 -26.63
C LEU A 151 6.44 -5.10 -27.28
N THR A 152 7.17 -5.12 -28.39
CA THR A 152 7.51 -6.33 -29.15
C THR A 152 8.94 -6.23 -29.67
N GLN A 153 9.51 -7.38 -30.03
CA GLN A 153 10.89 -7.44 -30.52
C GLN A 153 11.10 -6.54 -31.75
N GLY A 154 12.15 -5.71 -31.71
CA GLY A 154 12.45 -4.76 -32.77
C GLY A 154 11.62 -3.48 -32.76
N ALA A 155 10.77 -3.26 -31.74
CA ALA A 155 10.05 -2.00 -31.58
C ALA A 155 11.01 -0.82 -31.35
N PRO A 156 10.68 0.39 -31.86
CA PRO A 156 11.46 1.59 -31.58
C PRO A 156 11.59 1.83 -30.08
N LYS A 157 12.78 2.20 -29.60
CA LYS A 157 13.04 2.49 -28.18
C LYS A 157 12.68 3.92 -27.77
N LYS A 158 12.52 4.83 -28.74
CA LYS A 158 12.14 6.23 -28.51
C LYS A 158 10.92 6.55 -29.38
N ARG A 159 9.75 6.61 -28.75
CA ARG A 159 8.47 6.93 -29.37
C ARG A 159 8.01 8.30 -28.88
N PRO A 160 7.17 9.03 -29.62
CA PRO A 160 6.73 10.37 -29.21
C PRO A 160 6.10 10.43 -27.82
N TYR A 161 5.35 9.39 -27.42
CA TYR A 161 4.66 9.33 -26.13
C TYR A 161 5.53 8.84 -24.95
N ASP A 162 6.74 8.32 -25.19
CA ASP A 162 7.65 7.85 -24.13
C ASP A 162 8.09 8.98 -23.17
N GLN A 163 7.91 10.23 -23.56
CA GLN A 163 8.28 11.38 -22.75
C GLN A 163 7.19 11.81 -21.76
N ASP A 164 6.00 11.25 -21.87
CA ASP A 164 4.82 11.66 -21.09
C ASP A 164 4.40 10.66 -20.00
N GLY A 165 4.95 9.44 -20.00
CA GLY A 165 4.66 8.43 -18.98
C GLY A 165 3.16 8.18 -18.83
N VAL A 166 2.63 8.34 -17.59
CA VAL A 166 1.20 8.29 -17.31
C VAL A 166 0.59 9.67 -17.59
N THR A 167 0.12 9.88 -18.81
CA THR A 167 -0.40 11.16 -19.29
C THR A 167 -1.89 11.35 -18.97
N CYS A 168 -2.40 12.56 -19.22
CA CYS A 168 -3.82 12.93 -19.02
C CYS A 168 -4.75 11.93 -19.70
N SER A 169 -4.54 11.68 -21.01
CA SER A 169 -5.38 10.78 -21.79
C SER A 169 -5.28 9.31 -21.37
N VAL A 170 -4.22 8.90 -20.67
CA VAL A 170 -4.13 7.56 -20.07
C VAL A 170 -5.12 7.43 -18.94
N CYS A 171 -4.99 8.27 -17.89
CA CYS A 171 -5.86 8.22 -16.72
C CYS A 171 -7.33 8.42 -17.10
N HIS A 172 -7.61 9.43 -17.94
CA HIS A 172 -8.97 9.79 -18.34
C HIS A 172 -9.60 8.88 -19.40
N SER A 173 -8.89 7.82 -19.84
CA SER A 173 -9.43 6.77 -20.72
C SER A 173 -9.61 5.41 -20.04
N ILE A 174 -9.18 5.27 -18.79
CA ILE A 174 -9.46 4.08 -17.99
C ILE A 174 -10.96 4.04 -17.68
N GLN A 175 -11.63 2.99 -18.12
CA GLN A 175 -13.08 2.85 -17.96
C GLN A 175 -13.45 2.16 -16.65
N GLN A 176 -12.64 1.20 -16.25
CA GLN A 176 -12.78 0.44 -14.99
C GLN A 176 -11.44 -0.16 -14.60
N GLY A 177 -11.33 -0.58 -13.36
CA GLY A 177 -10.20 -1.33 -12.82
C GLY A 177 -10.67 -2.28 -11.75
N ASP A 178 -9.81 -3.19 -11.35
CA ASP A 178 -10.05 -4.08 -10.22
C ASP A 178 -8.89 -4.04 -9.21
N THR A 179 -9.03 -4.77 -8.13
CA THR A 179 -8.07 -4.77 -7.03
C THR A 179 -6.97 -5.82 -7.17
N ARG A 180 -6.77 -6.43 -8.34
CA ARG A 180 -5.62 -7.34 -8.61
C ARG A 180 -4.31 -6.57 -8.73
N GLY A 181 -4.37 -5.33 -9.24
CA GLY A 181 -3.17 -4.53 -9.46
C GLY A 181 -2.37 -4.98 -10.69
N THR A 182 -1.08 -4.60 -10.75
CA THR A 182 -0.20 -4.90 -11.91
C THR A 182 -0.77 -4.36 -13.23
N GLY A 183 -1.33 -3.14 -13.18
CA GLY A 183 -1.99 -2.52 -14.32
C GLY A 183 -3.41 -3.08 -14.59
N SER A 184 -4.16 -3.51 -13.57
CA SER A 184 -5.48 -4.14 -13.74
C SER A 184 -6.57 -3.13 -14.12
N TYR A 185 -6.43 -2.49 -15.24
CA TYR A 185 -7.42 -1.56 -15.80
C TYR A 185 -7.90 -2.01 -17.18
N VAL A 186 -9.11 -1.55 -17.53
CA VAL A 186 -9.67 -1.63 -18.87
C VAL A 186 -9.59 -0.25 -19.51
N MET A 187 -8.84 -0.11 -20.58
CA MET A 187 -8.65 1.16 -21.29
C MET A 187 -9.52 1.21 -22.55
N GLY A 188 -10.28 2.28 -22.67
CA GLY A 188 -11.00 2.61 -23.92
C GLY A 188 -10.18 3.50 -24.84
N VAL A 189 -10.68 3.71 -26.04
CA VAL A 189 -10.14 4.74 -26.93
C VAL A 189 -10.38 6.11 -26.31
N PRO A 190 -9.35 6.97 -26.18
CA PRO A 190 -9.53 8.32 -25.64
C PRO A 190 -10.54 9.12 -26.43
N ALA A 191 -11.41 9.84 -25.73
CA ALA A 191 -12.34 10.78 -26.31
C ALA A 191 -12.40 12.05 -25.47
N VAL A 192 -12.49 13.21 -26.11
CA VAL A 192 -12.61 14.51 -25.41
C VAL A 192 -14.06 14.99 -25.33
N MET A 193 -14.98 14.37 -26.04
CA MET A 193 -16.40 14.70 -25.98
C MET A 193 -17.26 13.48 -26.34
N VAL A 194 -18.49 13.44 -25.78
CA VAL A 194 -19.53 12.49 -26.20
C VAL A 194 -20.60 13.21 -27.04
N ASP A 195 -21.32 12.46 -27.88
CA ASP A 195 -22.50 12.96 -28.59
C ASP A 195 -23.72 13.13 -27.65
N GLU A 196 -24.90 13.44 -28.22
CA GLU A 196 -26.14 13.61 -27.45
C GLU A 196 -26.61 12.32 -26.79
N GLU A 197 -26.29 11.17 -27.40
CA GLU A 197 -26.57 9.83 -26.92
C GLU A 197 -25.54 9.32 -25.90
N GLY A 198 -24.48 10.09 -25.61
CA GLY A 198 -23.41 9.73 -24.68
C GLY A 198 -22.32 8.83 -25.27
N LYS A 199 -22.25 8.65 -26.58
CA LYS A 199 -21.19 7.89 -27.26
C LYS A 199 -19.95 8.76 -27.50
N PRO A 200 -18.73 8.20 -27.40
CA PRO A 200 -17.50 8.93 -27.70
C PRO A 200 -17.45 9.44 -29.14
N ILE A 201 -17.08 10.69 -29.32
CA ILE A 201 -16.84 11.31 -30.62
C ILE A 201 -15.40 10.98 -31.03
N SER A 202 -15.22 10.36 -32.21
CA SER A 202 -13.93 9.87 -32.69
C SER A 202 -13.22 10.87 -33.61
N ARG A 203 -13.95 11.85 -34.18
CA ARG A 203 -13.36 12.93 -34.99
C ARG A 203 -12.65 13.98 -34.13
N PRO A 204 -11.78 14.79 -34.71
CA PRO A 204 -11.29 16.00 -34.06
C PRO A 204 -12.44 16.89 -33.60
N VAL A 205 -12.38 17.36 -32.36
CA VAL A 205 -13.35 18.27 -31.74
C VAL A 205 -12.65 19.62 -31.57
N SER A 206 -13.29 20.71 -31.98
CA SER A 206 -12.75 22.05 -31.83
C SER A 206 -12.96 22.58 -30.42
N ASP A 207 -12.13 23.52 -29.99
CA ASP A 207 -12.27 24.19 -28.67
C ASP A 207 -13.64 24.86 -28.53
N GLY A 208 -14.15 25.45 -29.62
CA GLY A 208 -15.48 26.05 -29.62
C GLY A 208 -16.60 25.06 -29.35
N GLU A 209 -16.51 23.81 -29.87
CA GLU A 209 -17.46 22.76 -29.58
C GLU A 209 -17.36 22.30 -28.12
N ILE A 210 -16.15 22.15 -27.60
CA ILE A 210 -15.91 21.78 -26.18
C ILE A 210 -16.51 22.84 -25.26
N LEU A 211 -16.20 24.12 -25.50
CA LEU A 211 -16.69 25.23 -24.68
C LEU A 211 -18.21 25.40 -24.76
N ALA A 212 -18.83 25.06 -25.89
CA ALA A 212 -20.29 25.09 -26.04
C ALA A 212 -20.99 23.94 -25.30
N HIS A 213 -20.29 22.84 -25.00
CA HIS A 213 -20.86 21.61 -24.44
C HIS A 213 -19.97 20.99 -23.35
N LEU A 214 -19.63 21.79 -22.30
CA LEU A 214 -18.78 21.38 -21.18
C LEU A 214 -19.31 20.15 -20.44
N ASP A 215 -20.62 19.94 -20.38
CA ASP A 215 -21.24 18.75 -19.79
C ASP A 215 -20.91 17.48 -20.57
N ARG A 216 -20.88 17.55 -21.91
CA ARG A 216 -20.53 16.44 -22.80
C ARG A 216 -19.01 16.16 -22.76
N HIS A 217 -18.19 17.20 -22.66
CA HIS A 217 -16.77 17.05 -22.40
C HIS A 217 -16.53 16.36 -21.05
N SER A 218 -17.18 16.85 -19.98
CA SER A 218 -17.04 16.26 -18.64
C SER A 218 -17.47 14.78 -18.61
N LYS A 219 -18.53 14.39 -19.32
CA LYS A 219 -18.97 12.99 -19.44
C LYS A 219 -17.94 12.10 -20.16
N ALA A 220 -17.21 12.66 -21.14
CA ALA A 220 -16.18 11.91 -21.85
C ALA A 220 -14.97 11.60 -20.97
N VAL A 221 -14.50 12.61 -20.19
CA VAL A 221 -13.20 12.56 -19.51
C VAL A 221 -13.29 12.30 -18.00
N MET A 222 -14.47 12.35 -17.38
CA MET A 222 -14.65 12.18 -15.94
C MET A 222 -15.58 11.03 -15.61
N ARG A 223 -15.14 10.21 -14.65
CA ARG A 223 -15.91 9.08 -14.09
C ARG A 223 -15.88 9.14 -12.57
N ASP A 224 -16.94 8.70 -11.91
CA ASP A 224 -16.97 8.64 -10.44
C ASP A 224 -15.91 7.67 -9.89
N PHE A 225 -15.57 6.64 -10.64
CA PHE A 225 -14.50 5.70 -10.35
C PHE A 225 -13.14 6.38 -10.07
N TYR A 226 -12.81 7.50 -10.73
CA TYR A 226 -11.55 8.22 -10.51
C TYR A 226 -11.42 8.84 -9.11
N ARG A 227 -12.51 8.89 -8.35
CA ARG A 227 -12.54 9.41 -6.97
C ARG A 227 -12.44 8.32 -5.91
N THR A 228 -12.32 7.07 -6.32
CA THR A 228 -12.22 5.92 -5.44
C THR A 228 -10.77 5.47 -5.29
N SER A 229 -10.43 4.81 -4.18
CA SER A 229 -9.09 4.23 -3.99
C SER A 229 -8.82 3.07 -4.94
N GLU A 230 -9.87 2.40 -5.40
CA GLU A 230 -9.84 1.32 -6.38
C GLU A 230 -9.26 1.77 -7.74
N PHE A 231 -9.45 3.03 -8.11
CA PHE A 231 -8.79 3.59 -9.30
C PHE A 231 -7.27 3.54 -9.16
N CYS A 232 -6.75 3.96 -8.02
CA CYS A 232 -5.31 3.98 -7.76
C CYS A 232 -4.75 2.55 -7.62
N SER A 233 -5.54 1.60 -7.08
CA SER A 233 -5.11 0.22 -6.88
C SER A 233 -4.73 -0.49 -8.17
N SER A 234 -5.26 -0.07 -9.31
CA SER A 234 -4.91 -0.63 -10.62
C SER A 234 -3.40 -0.66 -10.88
N CYS A 235 -2.66 0.36 -10.37
CA CYS A 235 -1.21 0.47 -10.50
C CYS A 235 -0.47 0.42 -9.15
N HIS A 236 -1.09 0.92 -8.06
CA HIS A 236 -0.49 0.96 -6.72
C HIS A 236 -0.79 -0.28 -5.86
N LYS A 237 -1.03 -1.39 -6.50
CA LYS A 237 -0.97 -2.77 -6.03
C LYS A 237 -0.34 -3.59 -7.14
N ALA A 238 0.60 -4.48 -6.80
CA ALA A 238 1.24 -5.32 -7.80
C ALA A 238 1.72 -6.64 -7.21
N ALA A 239 1.81 -7.63 -8.08
CA ALA A 239 2.41 -8.91 -7.81
C ALA A 239 3.39 -9.26 -8.94
N LEU A 240 4.39 -10.08 -8.63
CA LEU A 240 5.33 -10.64 -9.58
C LEU A 240 4.80 -12.02 -10.01
N PRO A 241 4.18 -12.14 -11.18
CA PRO A 241 3.61 -13.41 -11.60
C PRO A 241 4.71 -14.38 -12.04
N LYS A 242 4.43 -15.68 -11.99
CA LYS A 242 5.32 -16.72 -12.50
C LYS A 242 5.76 -16.45 -13.95
N ALA A 243 4.89 -15.86 -14.75
CA ALA A 243 5.19 -15.47 -16.11
C ALA A 243 6.35 -14.46 -16.24
N LEU A 244 6.65 -13.69 -15.18
CA LEU A 244 7.78 -12.76 -15.13
C LEU A 244 9.04 -13.38 -14.54
N ASN A 245 8.92 -14.07 -13.38
CA ASN A 245 10.07 -14.49 -12.59
C ASN A 245 10.45 -15.98 -12.78
N ASP A 246 9.70 -16.73 -13.58
CA ASP A 246 9.86 -18.17 -13.83
C ASP A 246 9.86 -19.04 -12.56
N PHE A 247 9.36 -18.49 -11.46
CA PHE A 247 9.38 -19.16 -10.17
C PHE A 247 7.98 -19.32 -9.58
N LYS A 248 7.44 -18.28 -8.93
CA LYS A 248 6.12 -18.24 -8.29
C LYS A 248 5.54 -16.85 -8.31
N TRP A 249 4.25 -16.78 -8.11
CA TRP A 249 3.61 -15.53 -7.78
C TRP A 249 4.13 -14.98 -6.44
N GLN A 250 4.43 -13.68 -6.38
CA GLN A 250 4.90 -12.99 -5.18
C GLN A 250 4.22 -11.63 -5.07
N ARG A 251 3.71 -11.28 -3.89
CA ARG A 251 3.21 -9.91 -3.63
C ARG A 251 4.39 -8.94 -3.62
N ALA A 252 4.30 -7.87 -4.41
CA ALA A 252 5.33 -6.84 -4.50
C ALA A 252 4.89 -5.51 -3.88
N ILE A 253 3.72 -5.01 -4.29
CA ILE A 253 3.16 -3.72 -3.85
C ILE A 253 1.80 -3.98 -3.22
N SER A 254 1.54 -3.43 -2.02
CA SER A 254 0.33 -3.72 -1.22
C SER A 254 -0.39 -2.46 -0.72
N LEU A 255 -0.13 -1.28 -1.30
CA LEU A 255 -0.63 -0.01 -0.75
C LEU A 255 -2.14 0.03 -0.58
N TYR A 256 -2.88 -0.52 -1.56
CA TYR A 256 -4.34 -0.58 -1.47
C TYR A 256 -4.80 -1.50 -0.32
N ASP A 257 -4.18 -2.68 -0.18
CA ASP A 257 -4.54 -3.65 0.86
C ASP A 257 -4.24 -3.09 2.26
N GLU A 258 -3.13 -2.38 2.40
CA GLU A 258 -2.72 -1.74 3.65
C GLU A 258 -3.64 -0.56 4.00
N TRP A 259 -4.01 0.27 3.00
CA TRP A 259 -5.00 1.32 3.17
C TRP A 259 -6.35 0.73 3.59
N GLN A 260 -6.81 -0.34 2.92
CA GLN A 260 -8.08 -1.00 3.22
C GLN A 260 -8.13 -1.53 4.66
N ALA A 261 -7.02 -2.08 5.16
CA ALA A 261 -6.90 -2.57 6.53
C ALA A 261 -6.74 -1.44 7.56
N SER A 262 -6.41 -0.21 7.13
CA SER A 262 -6.16 0.92 8.01
C SER A 262 -7.44 1.59 8.53
N SER A 263 -7.28 2.41 9.57
CA SER A 263 -8.38 3.25 10.09
C SER A 263 -8.85 4.32 9.09
N PHE A 264 -8.03 4.66 8.09
CA PHE A 264 -8.37 5.66 7.08
C PHE A 264 -9.45 5.19 6.11
N ALA A 265 -9.48 3.89 5.78
CA ALA A 265 -10.51 3.30 4.92
C ALA A 265 -11.82 3.04 5.66
N LYS A 266 -11.78 2.86 6.98
CA LYS A 266 -12.92 2.43 7.81
C LYS A 266 -13.58 1.13 7.32
N GLN A 267 -12.79 0.21 6.78
CA GLN A 267 -13.24 -1.08 6.27
C GLN A 267 -12.85 -2.27 7.16
N SER A 268 -12.04 -2.00 8.21
CA SER A 268 -11.62 -2.99 9.20
C SER A 268 -11.88 -2.47 10.61
N PRO A 269 -12.33 -3.32 11.54
CA PRO A 269 -12.49 -2.94 12.93
C PRO A 269 -11.16 -2.99 13.72
N LEU A 270 -10.08 -3.54 13.14
CA LEU A 270 -8.86 -3.92 13.86
C LEU A 270 -7.87 -2.79 14.21
N PRO A 271 -7.84 -1.62 13.53
CA PRO A 271 -6.92 -0.55 13.88
C PRO A 271 -7.02 -0.09 15.35
N PHE A 272 -5.85 0.22 15.95
CA PHE A 272 -5.78 0.72 17.33
C PHE A 272 -6.37 2.12 17.52
N TYR A 273 -6.41 2.91 16.47
CA TYR A 273 -6.97 4.26 16.47
C TYR A 273 -8.00 4.40 15.35
N VAL A 274 -9.15 4.94 15.70
CA VAL A 274 -10.24 5.14 14.72
C VAL A 274 -10.19 6.57 14.19
N LYS A 275 -10.44 6.74 12.89
CA LYS A 275 -10.60 8.05 12.24
C LYS A 275 -12.09 8.41 12.14
N ASP A 276 -12.38 9.71 12.20
CA ASP A 276 -13.77 10.20 12.15
C ASP A 276 -14.40 10.00 10.77
N SER A 277 -13.61 10.15 9.70
CA SER A 277 -14.07 10.05 8.31
C SER A 277 -13.15 9.18 7.47
N VAL A 278 -13.70 8.69 6.35
CA VAL A 278 -12.91 7.99 5.33
C VAL A 278 -11.99 8.97 4.62
N SER A 279 -10.72 8.54 4.44
CA SER A 279 -9.76 9.22 3.56
C SER A 279 -9.36 8.27 2.45
N THR A 280 -9.63 8.65 1.20
CA THR A 280 -9.18 7.92 0.01
C THR A 280 -7.74 8.30 -0.34
N CYS A 281 -7.14 7.61 -1.30
CA CYS A 281 -5.81 7.97 -1.82
C CYS A 281 -5.77 9.43 -2.28
N GLN A 282 -6.82 9.87 -2.99
CA GLN A 282 -6.95 11.24 -3.50
C GLN A 282 -7.05 12.29 -2.38
N THR A 283 -7.62 11.93 -1.21
CA THR A 283 -7.73 12.85 -0.06
C THR A 283 -6.37 13.36 0.39
N CYS A 284 -5.34 12.51 0.38
CA CYS A 284 -3.98 12.84 0.81
C CYS A 284 -3.09 13.27 -0.37
N HIS A 285 -3.14 12.55 -1.51
CA HIS A 285 -2.21 12.73 -2.62
C HIS A 285 -2.68 13.71 -3.69
N MET A 286 -3.97 14.08 -3.71
CA MET A 286 -4.59 15.04 -4.62
C MET A 286 -5.39 16.10 -3.84
N GLN A 287 -4.78 16.67 -2.81
CA GLN A 287 -5.41 17.71 -2.00
C GLN A 287 -5.90 18.86 -2.89
N ARG A 288 -7.00 19.51 -2.49
CA ARG A 288 -7.50 20.65 -3.24
C ARG A 288 -6.61 21.85 -2.97
N GLU A 289 -6.14 22.46 -4.04
CA GLU A 289 -5.27 23.63 -4.01
C GLU A 289 -5.95 24.82 -4.71
N ALA A 290 -5.64 26.03 -4.26
CA ALA A 290 -6.03 27.26 -4.97
C ALA A 290 -5.22 27.37 -6.27
N LEU A 291 -5.87 27.88 -7.32
CA LEU A 291 -5.22 28.10 -8.61
C LEU A 291 -4.13 29.17 -8.51
N LYS A 292 -3.02 28.92 -9.19
CA LYS A 292 -1.97 29.89 -9.50
C LYS A 292 -2.12 30.42 -10.93
N THR A 293 -2.58 29.55 -11.83
CA THR A 293 -2.86 29.86 -13.22
C THR A 293 -4.29 29.45 -13.58
N SER A 294 -4.78 29.82 -14.75
CA SER A 294 -6.13 29.47 -15.19
C SER A 294 -6.28 27.97 -15.44
N ASP A 295 -7.41 27.41 -15.05
CA ASP A 295 -7.76 26.01 -15.34
C ASP A 295 -9.29 25.88 -15.41
N TYR A 296 -9.81 25.40 -16.54
CA TYR A 296 -11.25 25.23 -16.76
C TYR A 296 -11.86 24.10 -15.93
N GLY A 297 -11.05 23.16 -15.42
CA GLY A 297 -11.51 22.10 -14.50
C GLY A 297 -11.72 22.57 -13.05
N ALA A 298 -11.32 23.80 -12.72
CA ALA A 298 -11.40 24.32 -11.37
C ALA A 298 -12.84 24.60 -10.93
N LYS A 299 -13.13 24.31 -9.67
CA LYS A 299 -14.39 24.66 -9.00
C LYS A 299 -14.11 25.60 -7.83
N LYS A 300 -14.79 26.76 -7.80
CA LYS A 300 -14.59 27.76 -6.75
C LYS A 300 -13.11 28.17 -6.58
N ASN A 301 -12.42 28.38 -7.69
CA ASN A 301 -10.99 28.69 -7.73
C ASN A 301 -10.08 27.64 -7.07
N GLN A 302 -10.51 26.38 -7.02
CA GLN A 302 -9.74 25.27 -6.48
C GLN A 302 -9.74 24.09 -7.42
N LEU A 303 -8.62 23.36 -7.43
CA LEU A 303 -8.38 22.17 -8.23
C LEU A 303 -7.92 21.01 -7.33
N ALA A 304 -8.28 19.77 -7.67
CA ALA A 304 -7.61 18.61 -7.12
C ALA A 304 -6.17 18.57 -7.67
N SER A 305 -5.19 18.53 -6.79
CA SER A 305 -3.78 18.61 -7.18
C SER A 305 -3.37 17.44 -8.06
N HIS A 306 -2.74 17.75 -9.20
CA HIS A 306 -2.12 16.77 -10.10
C HIS A 306 -0.61 16.62 -9.85
N ARG A 307 -0.14 17.02 -8.66
CA ARG A 307 1.24 16.84 -8.19
C ARG A 307 1.48 15.42 -7.66
N TRP A 308 0.44 14.76 -7.19
CA TRP A 308 0.52 13.48 -6.46
C TRP A 308 1.68 13.47 -5.48
N LEU A 309 1.62 14.38 -4.50
CA LEU A 309 2.66 14.48 -3.47
C LEU A 309 2.82 13.14 -2.75
N GLY A 310 4.06 12.73 -2.62
CA GLY A 310 4.47 11.49 -1.97
C GLY A 310 5.95 11.57 -1.62
N ALA A 311 6.64 10.45 -1.65
CA ALA A 311 8.02 10.35 -1.18
C ALA A 311 9.09 10.49 -2.29
N ASN A 312 8.76 11.00 -3.48
CA ASN A 312 9.71 11.11 -4.58
C ASN A 312 10.51 12.42 -4.53
N THR A 313 11.62 12.40 -3.83
CA THR A 313 12.54 13.56 -3.71
C THR A 313 13.55 13.67 -4.86
N VAL A 314 13.73 12.61 -5.65
CA VAL A 314 14.80 12.52 -6.67
C VAL A 314 14.38 13.06 -8.03
N ILE A 315 13.17 12.74 -8.53
CA ILE A 315 12.67 13.25 -9.82
C ILE A 315 12.71 14.78 -9.85
N PRO A 316 12.19 15.50 -8.85
CA PRO A 316 12.28 16.95 -8.85
C PRO A 316 13.71 17.47 -8.90
N LYS A 317 14.65 16.82 -8.20
CA LYS A 317 16.08 17.19 -8.24
C LYS A 317 16.72 16.95 -9.61
N ILE A 318 16.42 15.81 -10.26
CA ILE A 318 16.96 15.48 -11.59
C ILE A 318 16.53 16.51 -12.64
N TYR A 319 15.28 16.95 -12.59
CA TYR A 319 14.69 17.82 -13.63
C TYR A 319 14.59 19.30 -13.23
N GLY A 320 15.07 19.71 -12.04
CA GLY A 320 15.03 21.10 -11.59
C GLY A 320 13.61 21.60 -11.27
N PHE A 321 12.74 20.74 -10.72
CA PHE A 321 11.38 21.10 -10.32
C PHE A 321 11.36 21.57 -8.86
N ASP A 322 11.88 22.76 -8.59
CA ASP A 322 12.11 23.26 -7.23
C ASP A 322 10.82 23.35 -6.40
N GLU A 323 9.72 23.78 -7.01
CA GLU A 323 8.43 23.84 -6.31
C GLU A 323 7.95 22.46 -5.89
N GLN A 324 8.05 21.47 -6.79
CA GLN A 324 7.68 20.08 -6.48
C GLN A 324 8.58 19.51 -5.38
N ALA A 325 9.89 19.81 -5.43
CA ALA A 325 10.84 19.38 -4.41
C ALA A 325 10.46 19.92 -3.01
N ALA A 326 10.17 21.21 -2.92
CA ALA A 326 9.75 21.86 -1.68
C ALA A 326 8.45 21.26 -1.13
N ARG A 327 7.45 21.06 -2.00
CA ARG A 327 6.15 20.46 -1.62
C ARG A 327 6.30 19.00 -1.14
N VAL A 328 7.15 18.21 -1.77
CA VAL A 328 7.43 16.82 -1.34
C VAL A 328 8.08 16.82 0.05
N VAL A 329 9.04 17.70 0.32
CA VAL A 329 9.68 17.81 1.63
C VAL A 329 8.67 18.23 2.70
N GLU A 330 7.82 19.21 2.41
CA GLU A 330 6.75 19.64 3.31
C GLU A 330 5.78 18.49 3.61
N PHE A 331 5.35 17.75 2.58
CA PHE A 331 4.47 16.58 2.71
C PHE A 331 5.07 15.49 3.62
N LEU A 332 6.36 15.19 3.45
CA LEU A 332 7.07 14.21 4.26
C LEU A 332 7.22 14.61 5.74
N LYS A 333 7.28 15.92 6.03
CA LYS A 333 7.39 16.46 7.40
C LYS A 333 6.06 16.67 8.10
N ASN A 334 4.93 16.63 7.39
CA ASN A 334 3.63 17.03 7.92
C ASN A 334 3.00 15.96 8.80
N SER A 335 3.50 15.86 10.04
CA SER A 335 2.91 15.00 11.10
C SER A 335 2.73 13.53 10.72
N VAL A 336 3.62 12.99 9.88
CA VAL A 336 3.54 11.60 9.43
C VAL A 336 3.96 10.62 10.52
N PHE A 337 4.96 11.01 11.34
CA PHE A 337 5.43 10.24 12.49
C PHE A 337 5.25 10.96 13.80
N ASN A 338 5.12 10.17 14.86
CA ASN A 338 5.34 10.58 16.22
C ASN A 338 6.53 9.79 16.76
N ILE A 339 7.55 10.47 17.29
CA ILE A 339 8.72 9.86 17.90
C ILE A 339 8.70 10.18 19.39
N ASP A 340 8.92 9.16 20.21
CA ASP A 340 9.02 9.29 21.66
C ASP A 340 10.21 8.47 22.18
N ILE A 341 11.23 9.15 22.67
CA ILE A 341 12.24 8.53 23.53
C ILE A 341 11.54 8.29 24.87
N PHE A 342 10.91 7.10 24.96
CA PHE A 342 9.90 6.79 25.96
C PHE A 342 10.51 6.41 27.31
N ALA A 343 11.57 5.60 27.29
CA ALA A 343 12.16 5.07 28.51
C ALA A 343 13.69 5.09 28.45
N LEU A 344 14.30 5.12 29.63
CA LEU A 344 15.70 4.79 29.85
C LEU A 344 15.81 3.72 30.94
N GLU A 345 16.59 2.70 30.66
CA GLU A 345 16.89 1.60 31.57
C GLU A 345 18.39 1.57 31.86
N HIS A 346 18.79 1.22 33.10
CA HIS A 346 20.19 0.99 33.43
C HIS A 346 20.60 -0.42 32.98
N GLY A 347 21.70 -0.49 32.24
CA GLY A 347 22.23 -1.72 31.69
C GLY A 347 21.98 -1.85 30.20
N ASP A 348 22.43 -2.96 29.68
CA ASP A 348 22.30 -3.39 28.29
C ASP A 348 21.27 -4.54 28.10
N THR A 349 20.43 -4.73 29.11
CA THR A 349 19.52 -5.87 29.20
C THR A 349 18.28 -5.69 28.34
N GLU A 350 17.88 -6.76 27.70
CA GLU A 350 16.60 -6.87 26.96
C GLU A 350 15.43 -7.25 27.87
N ASP A 351 15.67 -7.49 29.17
CA ASP A 351 14.68 -7.94 30.13
C ASP A 351 13.80 -6.78 30.65
N SER A 352 12.83 -6.39 29.81
CA SER A 352 11.84 -5.37 30.17
C SER A 352 10.85 -5.80 31.28
N ALA A 353 10.98 -6.99 31.84
CA ALA A 353 10.15 -7.45 32.96
C ALA A 353 10.52 -6.80 34.29
N LYS A 354 11.67 -6.17 34.41
CA LYS A 354 12.15 -5.48 35.59
C LYS A 354 11.84 -3.99 35.57
N TRP A 355 10.58 -3.64 35.55
CA TRP A 355 10.13 -2.24 35.52
C TRP A 355 10.65 -1.34 36.67
N GLN A 356 11.24 -1.89 37.71
CA GLN A 356 11.76 -1.12 38.84
C GLN A 356 12.99 -0.28 38.48
N ASP A 357 13.75 -0.68 37.48
CA ASP A 357 14.95 0.00 37.03
C ASP A 357 14.75 0.83 35.75
N VAL A 358 13.50 0.93 35.29
CA VAL A 358 13.11 1.65 34.07
C VAL A 358 12.53 3.01 34.40
N ALA A 359 13.13 4.07 33.87
CA ALA A 359 12.59 5.43 33.93
C ALA A 359 11.58 5.63 32.78
N ALA A 360 10.29 5.38 33.02
CA ALA A 360 9.21 5.48 32.02
C ALA A 360 7.94 6.11 32.58
N PRO A 361 7.27 7.03 31.90
CA PRO A 361 7.71 7.70 30.66
C PRO A 361 8.81 8.72 30.94
N LEU A 362 9.84 8.75 30.13
CA LEU A 362 10.95 9.67 30.30
C LEU A 362 10.46 11.12 30.27
N GLY A 363 10.95 11.92 31.24
CA GLY A 363 10.51 13.30 31.48
C GLY A 363 9.36 13.44 32.48
N LEU A 364 8.65 12.36 32.85
CA LEU A 364 7.56 12.39 33.85
C LEU A 364 7.94 11.70 35.18
N VAL A 365 9.07 11.01 35.22
CA VAL A 365 9.56 10.29 36.39
C VAL A 365 10.95 10.80 36.81
N SER A 366 11.27 10.66 38.10
CA SER A 366 12.62 10.95 38.60
C SER A 366 13.51 9.73 38.42
N PHE A 367 14.77 9.96 38.03
CA PHE A 367 15.79 8.92 37.91
C PHE A 367 17.19 9.54 38.13
N LYS A 368 18.18 8.69 38.32
CA LYS A 368 19.58 9.13 38.48
C LYS A 368 20.45 8.51 37.39
N THR A 369 21.43 9.28 36.90
CA THR A 369 22.47 8.79 36.00
C THR A 369 23.83 9.25 36.46
N ALA A 370 24.84 8.47 36.14
CA ALA A 370 26.22 8.80 36.43
C ALA A 370 27.10 8.70 35.16
N ALA A 371 28.21 9.40 35.17
CA ALA A 371 29.25 9.15 34.17
C ALA A 371 29.79 7.72 34.34
N GLY A 372 29.87 6.98 33.26
CA GLY A 372 30.22 5.56 33.25
C GLY A 372 29.01 4.61 33.14
N ASP A 373 27.78 5.10 33.39
CA ASP A 373 26.60 4.28 33.26
C ASP A 373 26.38 3.76 31.82
N VAL A 374 25.97 2.51 31.72
CA VAL A 374 25.38 1.93 30.51
C VAL A 374 23.88 2.12 30.59
N LEU A 375 23.30 2.70 29.55
CA LEU A 375 21.86 2.97 29.45
C LEU A 375 21.30 2.35 28.18
N THR A 376 20.09 1.84 28.28
CA THR A 376 19.28 1.45 27.09
C THR A 376 18.14 2.44 26.93
N ALA A 377 18.03 3.04 25.74
CA ALA A 377 16.94 3.95 25.39
C ALA A 377 15.90 3.23 24.55
N ASP A 378 14.64 3.27 24.99
CA ASP A 378 13.47 2.81 24.23
C ASP A 378 12.91 3.96 23.39
N VAL A 379 13.06 3.86 22.07
CA VAL A 379 12.55 4.83 21.10
C VAL A 379 11.30 4.25 20.43
N VAL A 380 10.14 4.87 20.70
CA VAL A 380 8.87 4.50 20.09
C VAL A 380 8.59 5.37 18.89
N ILE A 381 8.38 4.75 17.74
CA ILE A 381 8.09 5.43 16.46
C ILE A 381 6.71 5.00 15.99
N GLN A 382 5.76 5.94 15.95
CA GLN A 382 4.38 5.69 15.52
C GLN A 382 4.17 6.21 14.09
N ASN A 383 3.70 5.36 13.20
CA ASN A 383 3.11 5.76 11.91
C ASN A 383 1.71 6.34 12.17
N LYS A 384 1.63 7.65 12.36
CA LYS A 384 0.40 8.37 12.73
C LYS A 384 -0.39 8.86 11.53
N GLY A 385 0.31 9.30 10.49
CA GLY A 385 -0.25 10.09 9.39
C GLY A 385 -0.31 9.38 8.04
N ILE A 386 0.31 8.21 7.89
CA ILE A 386 0.36 7.46 6.62
C ILE A 386 -0.66 6.33 6.67
N ALA A 387 -1.53 6.26 5.66
CA ALA A 387 -2.62 5.28 5.57
C ALA A 387 -2.18 3.88 5.09
N HIS A 388 -0.90 3.67 4.92
CA HIS A 388 -0.25 2.43 4.49
C HIS A 388 1.07 2.27 5.24
N SER A 389 1.85 1.26 4.92
CA SER A 389 3.16 1.07 5.54
C SER A 389 4.14 2.20 5.17
N HIS A 390 5.06 2.47 6.04
CA HIS A 390 6.29 3.20 5.76
C HIS A 390 7.46 2.20 5.80
N VAL A 391 8.22 2.06 4.78
CA VAL A 391 8.23 2.73 3.47
C VAL A 391 7.14 2.12 2.58
N PRO A 392 6.59 2.90 1.65
CA PRO A 392 5.57 2.41 0.73
C PRO A 392 6.18 1.64 -0.46
N GLU A 393 5.32 0.90 -1.18
CA GLU A 393 5.62 0.29 -2.49
C GLU A 393 6.91 -0.55 -2.54
N GLN A 394 7.90 -0.08 -3.28
CA GLN A 394 9.16 -0.76 -3.59
C GLN A 394 10.15 -0.64 -2.43
N ARG A 395 9.89 -1.36 -1.38
CA ARG A 395 10.53 -1.25 -0.06
C ARG A 395 11.99 -1.67 -0.05
N ASP A 396 12.43 -2.43 -1.05
CA ASP A 396 13.79 -2.93 -1.20
C ASP A 396 14.80 -1.86 -1.60
N MET A 397 14.36 -0.87 -2.37
CA MET A 397 15.27 0.18 -2.86
C MET A 397 15.16 1.50 -2.09
N TYR A 398 14.05 1.74 -1.38
CA TYR A 398 13.90 2.96 -0.59
C TYR A 398 14.72 2.88 0.68
N GLU A 399 15.23 4.02 1.13
CA GLU A 399 16.02 4.08 2.33
C GLU A 399 15.44 5.07 3.32
N SER A 400 14.92 4.53 4.42
CA SER A 400 14.44 5.27 5.58
C SER A 400 14.98 4.60 6.83
N TRP A 401 15.48 5.40 7.77
CA TRP A 401 16.19 4.87 8.94
C TRP A 401 16.01 5.77 10.15
N VAL A 402 16.44 5.27 11.30
CA VAL A 402 16.56 6.05 12.52
C VAL A 402 18.00 6.48 12.70
N GLU A 403 18.24 7.80 12.69
CA GLU A 403 19.47 8.36 13.20
C GLU A 403 19.32 8.57 14.70
N PHE A 404 20.17 7.91 15.49
CA PHE A 404 20.22 8.05 16.94
C PHE A 404 21.57 8.63 17.35
N ALA A 405 21.57 9.69 18.15
CA ALA A 405 22.80 10.35 18.58
C ALA A 405 22.74 10.77 20.04
N VAL A 406 23.83 10.54 20.76
CA VAL A 406 24.05 11.05 22.12
C VAL A 406 25.20 12.07 22.09
N LYS A 407 24.94 13.28 22.58
CA LYS A 407 25.93 14.38 22.60
C LYS A 407 26.10 14.88 24.03
N ASP A 408 27.32 15.33 24.36
CA ASP A 408 27.60 16.00 25.63
C ASP A 408 27.04 17.44 25.64
N ALA A 409 27.18 18.12 26.77
CA ALA A 409 26.73 19.50 26.98
C ALA A 409 27.40 20.52 26.02
N ASN A 410 28.54 20.18 25.42
CA ASN A 410 29.25 21.00 24.43
C ASN A 410 28.85 20.67 22.99
N GLY A 411 27.91 19.72 22.76
CA GLY A 411 27.49 19.28 21.46
C GLY A 411 28.41 18.26 20.79
N ARG A 412 29.45 17.75 21.48
CA ARG A 412 30.31 16.69 20.96
C ARG A 412 29.56 15.37 20.95
N VAL A 413 29.56 14.66 19.84
CA VAL A 413 28.99 13.33 19.70
C VAL A 413 29.74 12.33 20.56
N LEU A 414 29.06 11.69 21.48
CA LEU A 414 29.57 10.61 22.32
C LEU A 414 29.39 9.25 21.64
N THR A 415 28.22 9.04 21.02
CA THR A 415 27.93 7.86 20.21
C THR A 415 26.82 8.17 19.21
N GLN A 416 26.75 7.39 18.14
CA GLN A 416 25.80 7.59 17.05
C GLN A 416 25.54 6.28 16.30
N SER A 417 24.32 6.11 15.78
CA SER A 417 23.91 5.12 14.77
C SER A 417 23.19 5.83 13.64
N GLY A 418 23.25 5.28 12.44
CA GLY A 418 22.53 5.82 11.27
C GLY A 418 23.25 7.00 10.60
N ALA A 419 24.55 7.10 10.72
CA ALA A 419 25.36 8.05 9.96
C ALA A 419 25.44 7.66 8.49
N ILE A 420 25.63 8.65 7.62
CA ILE A 420 26.01 8.41 6.23
C ILE A 420 27.54 8.33 6.17
N GLU A 421 28.04 7.22 5.68
CA GLU A 421 29.48 6.92 5.59
C GLU A 421 30.10 7.49 4.29
N GLY A 422 31.41 7.33 4.16
CA GLY A 422 32.13 7.71 2.96
C GLY A 422 31.58 7.00 1.73
N GLY A 423 31.32 7.75 0.65
CA GLY A 423 30.66 7.22 -0.55
C GLY A 423 29.14 7.32 -0.55
N GLY A 424 28.55 7.83 0.55
CA GLY A 424 27.11 8.06 0.65
C GLY A 424 26.31 6.86 1.14
N GLU A 425 26.96 5.77 1.56
CA GLU A 425 26.27 4.59 2.10
C GLU A 425 25.78 4.85 3.53
N LEU A 426 24.63 4.24 3.88
CA LEU A 426 24.12 4.27 5.24
C LEU A 426 24.89 3.28 6.12
N ASP A 427 25.17 3.66 7.37
CA ASP A 427 25.65 2.73 8.41
C ASP A 427 24.86 1.41 8.37
N ALA A 428 25.53 0.29 8.11
CA ALA A 428 24.89 -1.02 7.94
C ALA A 428 24.17 -1.52 9.20
N ARG A 429 24.51 -0.97 10.38
CA ARG A 429 23.89 -1.30 11.67
C ARG A 429 22.73 -0.36 12.03
N ALA A 430 22.38 0.58 11.16
CA ALA A 430 21.27 1.49 11.40
C ALA A 430 19.93 0.75 11.32
N HIS A 431 19.04 1.01 12.27
CA HIS A 431 17.66 0.55 12.16
C HIS A 431 17.00 1.14 10.91
N SER A 432 16.58 0.27 9.99
CA SER A 432 16.06 0.67 8.68
C SER A 432 14.64 0.17 8.45
N PHE A 433 13.76 1.04 7.95
CA PHE A 433 12.42 0.69 7.51
C PHE A 433 12.48 0.17 6.07
N THR A 434 12.59 -1.14 5.88
CA THR A 434 12.83 -1.73 4.57
C THR A 434 12.35 -3.19 4.50
N ASN A 435 12.25 -3.71 3.27
CA ASN A 435 12.26 -5.15 3.00
C ASN A 435 13.64 -5.53 2.48
N ARG A 436 14.26 -6.54 3.07
CA ARG A 436 15.51 -7.09 2.53
C ARG A 436 15.17 -8.29 1.64
N LEU A 437 15.33 -8.11 0.34
CA LEU A 437 15.01 -9.11 -0.67
C LEU A 437 16.27 -9.88 -1.08
N ILE A 438 16.16 -11.21 -1.10
CA ILE A 438 17.22 -12.10 -1.56
C ILE A 438 16.84 -12.64 -2.93
N ASN A 439 17.80 -12.59 -3.85
CA ASN A 439 17.62 -13.04 -5.22
C ASN A 439 17.79 -14.57 -5.39
N VAL A 440 17.60 -15.05 -6.60
CA VAL A 440 17.73 -16.47 -6.96
C VAL A 440 19.15 -17.04 -6.75
N LYS A 441 20.17 -16.21 -6.55
CA LYS A 441 21.55 -16.60 -6.27
C LYS A 441 21.88 -16.61 -4.78
N GLY A 442 20.95 -16.21 -3.91
CA GLY A 442 21.19 -16.03 -2.48
C GLY A 442 21.88 -14.71 -2.10
N GLU A 443 21.86 -13.71 -3.00
CA GLU A 443 22.47 -12.42 -2.81
C GLU A 443 21.41 -11.35 -2.51
N LEU A 444 21.80 -10.23 -1.89
CA LEU A 444 20.92 -9.08 -1.68
C LEU A 444 20.47 -8.49 -3.03
N ASN A 445 19.16 -8.38 -3.24
CA ASN A 445 18.61 -7.70 -4.41
C ASN A 445 18.44 -6.20 -4.12
N ASN A 446 19.55 -5.47 -4.12
CA ASN A 446 19.57 -4.02 -3.85
C ASN A 446 19.53 -3.13 -5.10
N LEU A 447 19.40 -3.74 -6.29
CA LEU A 447 19.27 -3.04 -7.58
C LEU A 447 17.84 -3.09 -8.13
N HIS A 448 16.87 -3.51 -7.33
CA HIS A 448 15.46 -3.61 -7.73
C HIS A 448 15.21 -4.45 -8.98
N GLN A 449 15.98 -5.52 -9.16
CA GLN A 449 15.76 -6.51 -10.23
C GLN A 449 14.68 -7.50 -9.77
N VAL A 450 13.44 -7.03 -9.70
CA VAL A 450 12.32 -7.74 -9.07
C VAL A 450 12.02 -9.11 -9.70
N TRP A 451 12.37 -9.30 -10.97
CA TRP A 451 12.24 -10.59 -11.67
C TRP A 451 13.20 -11.67 -11.17
N ASN A 452 14.19 -11.30 -10.36
CA ASN A 452 15.15 -12.21 -9.74
C ASN A 452 14.84 -12.46 -8.25
N ASN A 453 13.78 -11.89 -7.69
CA ASN A 453 13.42 -12.05 -6.28
C ASN A 453 13.10 -13.51 -5.95
N ARG A 454 13.62 -13.97 -4.80
CA ARG A 454 13.36 -15.31 -4.25
C ARG A 454 12.58 -15.27 -2.95
N VAL A 455 13.01 -14.46 -2.00
CA VAL A 455 12.43 -14.40 -0.66
C VAL A 455 12.69 -13.03 -0.01
N VAL A 456 11.82 -12.66 0.91
CA VAL A 456 12.03 -11.55 1.86
C VAL A 456 12.78 -12.12 3.08
N ALA A 457 13.99 -11.64 3.34
CA ALA A 457 14.77 -12.05 4.50
C ALA A 457 14.18 -11.48 5.81
N TYR A 458 13.78 -10.21 5.78
CA TYR A 458 13.01 -9.56 6.84
C TYR A 458 12.27 -8.32 6.32
N ASN A 459 11.28 -7.88 7.10
CA ASN A 459 10.44 -6.72 6.81
C ASN A 459 10.27 -5.87 8.08
N ASN A 460 10.92 -4.70 8.11
CA ASN A 460 10.88 -3.74 9.21
C ASN A 460 10.02 -2.51 8.92
N THR A 461 9.05 -2.61 8.01
CA THR A 461 8.16 -1.48 7.70
C THR A 461 7.10 -1.28 8.79
N ILE A 462 6.74 -0.03 9.08
CA ILE A 462 5.70 0.29 10.07
C ILE A 462 4.34 0.44 9.38
N GLN A 463 3.38 -0.38 9.76
CA GLN A 463 2.01 -0.32 9.25
C GLN A 463 1.26 0.93 9.75
N ALA A 464 0.19 1.32 9.03
CA ALA A 464 -0.64 2.46 9.37
C ALA A 464 -1.19 2.38 10.81
N GLY A 465 -0.99 3.44 11.59
CA GLY A 465 -1.50 3.54 12.96
C GLY A 465 -0.79 2.66 14.00
N ARG A 466 0.25 1.90 13.58
CA ARG A 466 1.05 1.08 14.50
C ARG A 466 2.29 1.80 14.98
N SER A 467 2.94 1.24 15.98
CA SER A 467 4.18 1.75 16.57
C SER A 467 5.24 0.66 16.53
N GLN A 468 6.49 1.07 16.35
CA GLN A 468 7.65 0.19 16.42
C GLN A 468 8.56 0.65 17.56
N LEU A 469 9.19 -0.30 18.25
CA LEU A 469 10.16 -0.08 19.28
C LEU A 469 11.56 -0.29 18.71
N VAL A 470 12.43 0.71 18.88
CA VAL A 470 13.84 0.62 18.54
C VAL A 470 14.65 0.89 19.80
N ARG A 471 15.56 -0.02 20.16
CA ARG A 471 16.37 0.06 21.36
C ARG A 471 17.81 0.37 21.06
N TYR A 472 18.39 1.32 21.80
CA TYR A 472 19.78 1.68 21.70
C TYR A 472 20.47 1.60 23.05
N ALA A 473 21.43 0.68 23.18
CA ALA A 473 22.29 0.59 24.35
C ALA A 473 23.57 1.41 24.13
N PHE A 474 23.90 2.25 25.09
CA PHE A 474 25.09 3.12 25.02
C PHE A 474 25.68 3.38 26.38
N GLN A 475 27.00 3.63 26.45
CA GLN A 475 27.66 4.05 27.66
C GLN A 475 27.89 5.57 27.67
N ILE A 476 27.58 6.21 28.79
CA ILE A 476 28.00 7.58 29.09
C ILE A 476 29.49 7.52 29.45
N PRO A 477 30.43 8.13 28.68
CA PRO A 477 31.82 8.03 29.00
C PRO A 477 32.19 8.55 30.41
N ALA A 478 33.12 7.87 31.08
CA ALA A 478 33.62 8.31 32.37
C ALA A 478 34.22 9.75 32.25
N GLY A 479 33.86 10.61 33.21
CA GLY A 479 34.28 12.02 33.16
C GLY A 479 33.31 12.95 32.42
N THR A 480 32.21 12.45 31.84
CA THR A 480 31.15 13.31 31.32
C THR A 480 30.53 14.11 32.45
N THR A 481 30.37 15.41 32.29
CA THR A 481 29.78 16.33 33.27
C THR A 481 28.62 17.12 32.67
N GLY A 482 27.73 17.63 33.54
CA GLY A 482 26.61 18.45 33.15
C GLY A 482 25.44 17.60 32.64
N SER A 483 25.25 17.53 31.34
CA SER A 483 24.14 16.78 30.72
C SER A 483 24.56 16.13 29.41
N VAL A 484 23.75 15.15 29.00
CA VAL A 484 23.79 14.59 27.64
C VAL A 484 22.45 14.82 26.95
N SER A 485 22.46 15.06 25.65
CA SER A 485 21.27 15.11 24.82
C SER A 485 21.18 13.84 23.98
N ILE A 486 20.05 13.17 24.09
CA ILE A 486 19.69 11.97 23.33
C ILE A 486 18.71 12.41 22.25
N THR A 487 19.06 12.19 20.98
CA THR A 487 18.22 12.57 19.83
C THR A 487 17.95 11.36 18.96
N ALA A 488 16.67 11.16 18.62
CA ALA A 488 16.25 10.18 17.62
C ALA A 488 15.53 10.92 16.48
N THR A 489 15.92 10.62 15.24
CA THR A 489 15.39 11.26 14.02
C THR A 489 15.06 10.20 13.00
N VAL A 490 13.81 10.16 12.51
CA VAL A 490 13.45 9.37 11.32
C VAL A 490 13.88 10.15 10.10
N LYS A 491 14.79 9.56 9.33
CA LYS A 491 15.34 10.12 8.10
C LYS A 491 14.85 9.32 6.89
N TYR A 492 14.79 9.99 5.75
CA TYR A 492 14.38 9.41 4.48
C TYR A 492 15.20 9.99 3.33
N ARG A 493 15.65 9.11 2.44
CA ARG A 493 16.02 9.43 1.06
C ARG A 493 15.38 8.43 0.11
N ARG A 494 15.17 8.85 -1.14
CA ARG A 494 14.36 8.10 -2.10
C ARG A 494 14.89 6.68 -2.35
N PHE A 495 16.22 6.52 -2.44
CA PHE A 495 16.85 5.25 -2.75
C PHE A 495 18.07 4.99 -1.88
N ASN A 496 18.50 3.73 -1.79
CA ASN A 496 19.85 3.42 -1.34
C ASN A 496 20.88 3.95 -2.36
N GLN A 497 22.08 4.29 -1.91
CA GLN A 497 23.09 4.93 -2.75
C GLN A 497 23.53 4.03 -3.89
N HIS A 498 23.69 2.74 -3.62
CA HIS A 498 24.10 1.75 -4.61
C HIS A 498 23.15 1.69 -5.80
N PHE A 499 21.83 1.64 -5.56
CA PHE A 499 20.84 1.68 -6.63
C PHE A 499 20.87 2.99 -7.42
N MET A 500 21.04 4.11 -6.72
CA MET A 500 21.06 5.41 -7.39
C MET A 500 22.27 5.56 -8.29
N ASP A 501 23.46 5.20 -7.82
CA ASP A 501 24.71 5.28 -8.60
C ASP A 501 24.66 4.33 -9.81
N PHE A 502 24.14 3.12 -9.62
CA PHE A 502 23.87 2.18 -10.70
C PHE A 502 22.93 2.77 -11.75
N GLY A 503 21.80 3.32 -11.33
CA GLY A 503 20.79 3.88 -12.23
C GLY A 503 21.24 5.11 -12.99
N MET A 504 22.05 5.95 -12.36
CA MET A 504 22.59 7.18 -12.97
C MET A 504 23.91 6.95 -13.74
N GLY A 505 24.56 5.79 -13.56
CA GLY A 505 25.86 5.47 -14.13
C GLY A 505 27.02 6.32 -13.55
N LYS A 506 26.79 7.01 -12.45
CA LYS A 506 27.75 7.83 -11.71
C LYS A 506 27.24 8.11 -10.31
N HIS A 507 28.12 8.50 -9.40
CA HIS A 507 27.69 8.97 -8.08
C HIS A 507 26.70 10.13 -8.18
N TYR A 508 25.58 10.01 -7.46
CA TYR A 508 24.51 11.01 -7.45
C TYR A 508 24.00 11.24 -6.03
N GLU A 509 24.35 12.38 -5.47
CA GLU A 509 23.93 12.79 -4.13
C GLU A 509 22.41 13.04 -4.08
N MET A 510 21.71 12.33 -3.22
CA MET A 510 20.27 12.45 -3.03
C MET A 510 19.89 13.37 -1.87
N PRO A 511 18.73 14.06 -1.93
CA PRO A 511 18.19 14.77 -0.78
C PRO A 511 17.86 13.81 0.36
N ILE A 512 18.27 14.16 1.58
CA ILE A 512 17.88 13.50 2.83
C ILE A 512 16.88 14.41 3.54
N VAL A 513 15.77 13.85 4.01
CA VAL A 513 14.70 14.56 4.70
C VAL A 513 14.58 14.04 6.13
N ASP A 514 14.70 14.93 7.10
CA ASP A 514 14.34 14.65 8.50
C ASP A 514 12.83 14.71 8.62
N MET A 515 12.17 13.55 8.69
CA MET A 515 10.69 13.45 8.69
C MET A 515 10.11 13.81 10.05
N ALA A 516 10.75 13.37 11.13
CA ALA A 516 10.40 13.69 12.49
C ALA A 516 11.62 13.53 13.40
N SER A 517 11.68 14.27 14.49
CA SER A 517 12.79 14.21 15.45
C SER A 517 12.32 14.50 16.86
N GLN A 518 12.96 13.87 17.85
CA GLN A 518 12.81 14.21 19.25
C GLN A 518 14.17 14.21 19.95
N THR A 519 14.35 15.17 20.88
CA THR A 519 15.52 15.26 21.75
C THR A 519 15.07 15.22 23.20
N ARG A 520 15.78 14.44 24.04
CA ARG A 520 15.69 14.45 25.50
C ARG A 520 17.02 14.82 26.10
N VAL A 521 17.00 15.72 27.10
CA VAL A 521 18.19 16.09 27.88
C VAL A 521 18.18 15.32 29.19
N VAL A 522 19.28 14.67 29.50
CA VAL A 522 19.50 13.86 30.68
C VAL A 522 20.69 14.45 31.45
N ASN A 523 20.48 14.87 32.69
CA ASN A 523 21.51 15.41 33.55
C ASN A 523 22.37 14.30 34.18
N ILE A 524 23.67 14.48 34.22
CA ILE A 524 24.55 13.63 35.04
C ILE A 524 24.29 13.97 36.51
N GLY A 525 23.62 13.01 37.21
CA GLY A 525 23.11 13.19 38.56
C GLY A 525 21.61 12.92 38.64
N GLU A 526 20.91 13.75 39.39
CA GLU A 526 19.44 13.61 39.57
C GLU A 526 18.68 14.27 38.40
N ASN A 527 17.76 13.53 37.82
CA ASN A 527 16.75 13.98 36.86
C ASN A 527 15.39 14.07 37.51
N LYS A 528 14.79 15.25 37.47
CA LYS A 528 13.43 15.49 38.04
C LYS A 528 12.42 15.55 36.89
N PRO A 529 11.14 15.21 37.17
CA PRO A 529 10.06 15.42 36.23
C PRO A 529 10.03 16.86 35.73
N VAL A 530 9.83 17.02 34.41
CA VAL A 530 9.62 18.33 33.81
C VAL A 530 8.13 18.63 33.72
N THR A 531 7.75 19.90 33.69
CA THR A 531 6.36 20.28 33.44
C THR A 531 5.91 19.72 32.08
N PRO A 532 4.83 18.92 32.04
CA PRO A 532 4.42 18.30 30.79
C PRO A 532 4.07 19.36 29.74
N GLY A 533 4.65 19.22 28.55
CA GLY A 533 4.23 19.95 27.36
C GLY A 533 2.91 19.40 26.78
N PRO A 534 2.39 19.99 25.69
CA PRO A 534 1.13 19.54 25.08
C PRO A 534 1.08 18.04 24.67
N LEU A 535 2.23 17.45 24.34
CA LEU A 535 2.34 16.02 23.99
C LEU A 535 2.37 15.15 25.26
N GLU A 536 3.07 15.60 26.30
CA GLU A 536 3.18 14.90 27.58
C GLU A 536 1.87 14.91 28.37
N ASN A 537 0.98 15.89 28.15
CA ASN A 537 -0.37 15.91 28.75
C ASN A 537 -1.25 14.73 28.32
N LYS A 538 -0.78 13.91 27.38
CA LYS A 538 -1.43 12.68 26.95
C LYS A 538 -0.59 11.45 27.34
N GLU A 539 -0.16 11.38 28.58
CA GLU A 539 0.67 10.29 29.11
C GLU A 539 0.10 8.91 28.75
N TRP A 540 -1.22 8.72 28.88
CA TRP A 540 -1.86 7.47 28.51
C TRP A 540 -1.64 7.07 27.04
N MET A 541 -1.53 8.06 26.11
CA MET A 541 -1.24 7.76 24.70
C MET A 541 0.20 7.34 24.51
N ARG A 542 1.14 7.88 25.26
CA ARG A 542 2.54 7.45 25.25
C ARG A 542 2.64 5.99 25.65
N TRP A 543 1.99 5.60 26.78
CA TRP A 543 1.89 4.21 27.21
C TRP A 543 1.18 3.32 26.20
N ASN A 544 0.10 3.79 25.57
CA ASN A 544 -0.62 3.03 24.55
C ASN A 544 0.25 2.75 23.33
N ASN A 545 0.99 3.76 22.82
CA ASN A 545 1.91 3.59 21.70
C ASN A 545 3.06 2.63 22.06
N TYR A 546 3.58 2.73 23.27
CA TYR A 546 4.60 1.80 23.77
C TYR A 546 4.07 0.37 23.88
N GLY A 547 2.87 0.19 24.39
CA GLY A 547 2.19 -1.11 24.46
C GLY A 547 1.98 -1.73 23.09
N ILE A 548 1.60 -0.93 22.07
CA ILE A 548 1.48 -1.38 20.67
C ILE A 548 2.84 -1.81 20.12
N ALA A 549 3.89 -1.02 20.37
CA ALA A 549 5.24 -1.33 19.90
C ALA A 549 5.80 -2.61 20.54
N LEU A 550 5.55 -2.81 21.84
CA LEU A 550 5.91 -4.05 22.55
C LEU A 550 5.13 -5.27 22.03
N LEU A 551 3.84 -5.09 21.73
CA LEU A 551 3.00 -6.14 21.15
C LEU A 551 3.58 -6.60 19.78
N ASP A 552 3.95 -5.65 18.92
CA ASP A 552 4.55 -5.94 17.61
C ASP A 552 5.96 -6.56 17.75
N ALA A 553 6.68 -6.20 18.82
CA ALA A 553 7.94 -6.82 19.20
C ALA A 553 7.78 -8.18 19.92
N GLN A 554 6.56 -8.74 20.01
CA GLN A 554 6.24 -10.00 20.69
C GLN A 554 6.60 -10.03 22.19
N GLN A 555 6.77 -8.86 22.80
CA GLN A 555 7.03 -8.72 24.24
C GLN A 555 5.71 -8.60 24.99
N TYR A 556 4.95 -9.69 25.01
CA TYR A 556 3.54 -9.69 25.44
C TYR A 556 3.36 -9.30 26.91
N ALA A 557 4.22 -9.76 27.81
CA ALA A 557 4.13 -9.41 29.23
C ALA A 557 4.31 -7.90 29.46
N ALA A 558 5.31 -7.31 28.82
CA ALA A 558 5.57 -5.89 28.88
C ALA A 558 4.46 -5.07 28.20
N SER A 559 3.91 -5.58 27.09
CA SER A 559 2.77 -4.97 26.40
C SER A 559 1.52 -4.94 27.30
N VAL A 560 1.20 -6.05 27.99
CA VAL A 560 0.11 -6.10 28.99
C VAL A 560 0.31 -5.03 30.06
N HIS A 561 1.51 -4.95 30.65
CA HIS A 561 1.82 -3.94 31.66
C HIS A 561 1.61 -2.51 31.14
N ALA A 562 2.09 -2.22 29.92
CA ALA A 562 1.91 -0.90 29.33
C ALA A 562 0.43 -0.53 29.13
N PHE A 563 -0.40 -1.47 28.65
CA PHE A 563 -1.83 -1.24 28.48
C PHE A 563 -2.58 -1.19 29.82
N GLU A 564 -2.13 -1.89 30.87
CA GLU A 564 -2.66 -1.75 32.22
C GLU A 564 -2.42 -0.34 32.78
N ARG A 565 -1.25 0.28 32.48
CA ARG A 565 -1.02 1.70 32.81
C ARG A 565 -2.03 2.61 32.11
N VAL A 566 -2.39 2.32 30.84
CA VAL A 566 -3.46 3.04 30.14
C VAL A 566 -4.80 2.87 30.86
N ALA A 567 -5.19 1.65 31.21
CA ALA A 567 -6.45 1.35 31.92
C ALA A 567 -6.52 2.02 33.29
N GLN A 568 -5.40 2.13 34.00
CA GLN A 568 -5.32 2.85 35.29
C GLN A 568 -5.58 4.36 35.12
N MET A 569 -5.05 4.98 34.04
CA MET A 569 -5.23 6.41 33.75
C MET A 569 -6.59 6.71 33.13
N ARG A 570 -7.15 5.77 32.39
CA ARG A 570 -8.38 5.88 31.62
C ARG A 570 -9.24 4.63 31.79
N SER A 571 -9.79 4.47 33.00
CA SER A 571 -10.69 3.35 33.30
C SER A 571 -12.00 3.36 32.50
N ASP A 572 -12.33 4.48 31.88
CA ASP A 572 -13.45 4.70 30.96
C ASP A 572 -13.13 4.32 29.50
N TYR A 573 -11.88 4.00 29.18
CA TYR A 573 -11.43 3.74 27.81
C TYR A 573 -11.48 2.24 27.49
N ALA A 574 -12.57 1.79 26.86
CA ALA A 574 -12.80 0.38 26.52
C ALA A 574 -11.63 -0.26 25.76
N ASP A 575 -11.01 0.49 24.82
CA ASP A 575 -9.89 -0.02 24.02
C ASP A 575 -8.65 -0.35 24.87
N ALA A 576 -8.47 0.22 26.07
CA ALA A 576 -7.37 -0.18 26.95
C ALA A 576 -7.51 -1.65 27.35
N PHE A 577 -8.72 -2.08 27.75
CA PHE A 577 -8.99 -3.47 28.09
C PHE A 577 -8.95 -4.39 26.86
N THR A 578 -9.43 -3.93 25.71
CA THR A 578 -9.29 -4.67 24.44
C THR A 578 -7.82 -4.88 24.09
N ASN A 579 -6.96 -3.87 24.26
CA ASN A 579 -5.53 -3.96 23.97
C ASN A 579 -4.82 -4.93 24.91
N ILE A 580 -5.16 -4.92 26.22
CA ILE A 580 -4.68 -5.92 27.20
C ILE A 580 -5.05 -7.32 26.72
N ALA A 581 -6.31 -7.52 26.34
CA ALA A 581 -6.80 -8.81 25.89
C ALA A 581 -6.12 -9.29 24.60
N ILE A 582 -5.82 -8.38 23.66
CA ILE A 582 -5.06 -8.72 22.43
C ILE A 582 -3.67 -9.24 22.79
N ALA A 583 -2.96 -8.57 23.70
CA ALA A 583 -1.64 -9.02 24.14
C ALA A 583 -1.71 -10.38 24.87
N GLN A 584 -2.73 -10.58 25.73
CA GLN A 584 -2.97 -11.85 26.41
C GLN A 584 -3.36 -12.97 25.45
N PHE A 585 -4.19 -12.69 24.43
CA PHE A 585 -4.54 -13.62 23.38
C PHE A 585 -3.30 -14.08 22.59
N GLN A 586 -2.43 -13.16 22.19
CA GLN A 586 -1.17 -13.48 21.52
C GLN A 586 -0.20 -14.27 22.43
N TRP A 587 -0.33 -14.09 23.73
CA TRP A 587 0.42 -14.83 24.75
C TRP A 587 -0.26 -16.16 25.13
N GLU A 588 -1.32 -16.54 24.42
CA GLU A 588 -2.13 -17.76 24.69
C GLU A 588 -2.79 -17.82 26.07
N LYS A 589 -2.94 -16.66 26.75
CA LYS A 589 -3.65 -16.53 28.03
C LYS A 589 -5.14 -16.24 27.80
N TYR A 590 -5.85 -17.20 27.23
CA TYR A 590 -7.23 -17.02 26.75
C TYR A 590 -8.21 -16.63 27.86
N GLY A 591 -8.14 -17.25 29.03
CA GLY A 591 -9.03 -16.92 30.19
C GLY A 591 -8.82 -15.49 30.68
N ASP A 592 -7.57 -14.98 30.78
CA ASP A 592 -7.28 -13.60 31.13
C ASP A 592 -7.78 -12.64 30.03
N ALA A 593 -7.58 -13.00 28.77
CA ALA A 593 -8.06 -12.23 27.62
C ALA A 593 -9.59 -12.11 27.65
N HIS A 594 -10.31 -13.22 27.89
CA HIS A 594 -11.77 -13.23 28.03
C HIS A 594 -12.25 -12.23 29.09
N GLY A 595 -11.66 -12.27 30.29
CA GLY A 595 -12.02 -11.36 31.38
C GLY A 595 -11.84 -9.88 31.06
N ASN A 596 -10.81 -9.52 30.27
CA ASN A 596 -10.60 -8.14 29.85
C ASN A 596 -11.52 -7.74 28.66
N LEU A 597 -11.87 -8.66 27.76
CA LEU A 597 -12.86 -8.42 26.70
C LEU A 597 -14.25 -8.15 27.28
N GLU A 598 -14.66 -8.86 28.33
CA GLU A 598 -15.92 -8.60 29.03
C GLU A 598 -15.94 -7.21 29.70
N LYS A 599 -14.83 -6.77 30.31
CA LYS A 599 -14.69 -5.41 30.83
C LYS A 599 -14.81 -4.36 29.71
N ALA A 600 -14.18 -4.61 28.56
CA ALA A 600 -14.27 -3.72 27.42
C ALA A 600 -15.70 -3.62 26.85
N LEU A 601 -16.41 -4.75 26.75
CA LEU A 601 -17.81 -4.79 26.30
C LEU A 601 -18.79 -4.18 27.29
N ALA A 602 -18.51 -4.25 28.61
CA ALA A 602 -19.29 -3.53 29.60
C ALA A 602 -19.24 -2.00 29.40
N LEU A 603 -18.11 -1.47 28.90
CA LEU A 603 -17.93 -0.05 28.54
C LEU A 603 -18.44 0.30 27.15
N ALA A 604 -18.26 -0.61 26.19
CA ALA A 604 -18.61 -0.41 24.77
C ALA A 604 -19.23 -1.68 24.16
N PRO A 605 -20.52 -1.95 24.40
CA PRO A 605 -21.17 -3.23 24.05
C PRO A 605 -21.19 -3.55 22.54
N THR A 606 -21.04 -2.54 21.69
CA THR A 606 -21.07 -2.68 20.22
C THR A 606 -19.70 -2.52 19.56
N SER A 607 -18.61 -2.55 20.35
CA SER A 607 -17.24 -2.45 19.81
C SER A 607 -16.94 -3.64 18.92
N ALA A 608 -16.97 -3.43 17.60
CA ALA A 608 -16.69 -4.49 16.62
C ALA A 608 -15.27 -5.07 16.80
N ARG A 609 -14.30 -4.26 17.22
CA ARG A 609 -12.93 -4.72 17.50
C ARG A 609 -12.92 -5.68 18.70
N THR A 610 -13.60 -5.33 19.76
CA THR A 610 -13.70 -6.17 20.95
C THR A 610 -14.45 -7.48 20.65
N LEU A 611 -15.58 -7.40 19.92
CA LEU A 611 -16.33 -8.57 19.48
C LEU A 611 -15.48 -9.50 18.61
N TYR A 612 -14.71 -8.95 17.69
CA TYR A 612 -13.78 -9.75 16.86
C TYR A 612 -12.80 -10.56 17.71
N TYR A 613 -12.11 -9.91 18.67
CA TYR A 613 -11.14 -10.61 19.52
C TYR A 613 -11.82 -11.55 20.51
N ARG A 614 -13.02 -11.24 21.01
CA ARG A 614 -13.80 -12.19 21.80
C ARG A 614 -14.13 -13.43 20.99
N ALA A 615 -14.57 -13.27 19.75
CA ALA A 615 -14.83 -14.41 18.87
C ALA A 615 -13.60 -15.30 18.66
N LEU A 616 -12.39 -14.72 18.56
CA LEU A 616 -11.17 -15.53 18.47
C LEU A 616 -10.89 -16.31 19.76
N VAL A 617 -11.10 -15.72 20.92
CA VAL A 617 -10.95 -16.38 22.22
C VAL A 617 -11.99 -17.49 22.35
N GLU A 618 -13.28 -17.19 22.14
CA GLU A 618 -14.38 -18.15 22.23
C GLU A 618 -14.18 -19.35 21.31
N ARG A 619 -13.71 -19.12 20.09
CA ARG A 619 -13.38 -20.19 19.16
C ARG A 619 -12.25 -21.08 19.68
N ASN A 620 -11.19 -20.51 20.26
CA ASN A 620 -10.09 -21.31 20.83
C ASN A 620 -10.54 -22.13 22.04
N GLU A 621 -11.54 -21.66 22.80
CA GLU A 621 -12.15 -22.38 23.91
C GLU A 621 -13.24 -23.37 23.47
N GLY A 622 -13.58 -23.41 22.16
CA GLY A 622 -14.54 -24.36 21.58
C GLY A 622 -15.98 -23.84 21.54
N HIS A 623 -16.23 -22.59 21.92
CA HIS A 623 -17.56 -21.96 21.96
C HIS A 623 -17.94 -21.37 20.61
N LEU A 624 -18.04 -22.23 19.59
CA LEU A 624 -18.22 -21.82 18.17
C LEU A 624 -19.48 -20.99 17.92
N ASP A 625 -20.58 -21.24 18.62
CA ASP A 625 -21.84 -20.49 18.41
C ASP A 625 -21.69 -19.03 18.85
N LEU A 626 -21.01 -18.78 19.97
CA LEU A 626 -20.71 -17.41 20.44
C LEU A 626 -19.76 -16.70 19.48
N ALA A 627 -18.70 -17.38 19.06
CA ALA A 627 -17.75 -16.84 18.09
C ALA A 627 -18.44 -16.43 16.78
N ILE A 628 -19.32 -17.27 16.24
CA ILE A 628 -20.09 -16.99 15.03
C ILE A 628 -20.99 -15.77 15.23
N GLY A 629 -21.76 -15.71 16.34
CA GLY A 629 -22.66 -14.58 16.60
C GLY A 629 -21.93 -13.23 16.68
N ASP A 630 -20.76 -13.20 17.28
CA ASP A 630 -19.90 -12.01 17.33
C ASP A 630 -19.39 -11.64 15.95
N LEU A 631 -18.85 -12.60 15.18
CA LEU A 631 -18.33 -12.37 13.84
C LEU A 631 -19.40 -11.94 12.84
N GLU A 632 -20.63 -12.50 12.91
CA GLU A 632 -21.78 -12.05 12.12
C GLU A 632 -22.09 -10.56 12.40
N THR A 633 -21.99 -10.14 13.66
CA THR A 633 -22.16 -8.74 14.06
C THR A 633 -21.05 -7.86 13.49
N VAL A 634 -19.81 -8.35 13.50
CA VAL A 634 -18.65 -7.65 12.95
C VAL A 634 -18.78 -7.49 11.42
N VAL A 635 -19.06 -8.55 10.67
CA VAL A 635 -19.19 -8.48 9.19
C VAL A 635 -20.38 -7.63 8.76
N LYS A 636 -21.46 -7.59 9.55
CA LYS A 636 -22.58 -6.68 9.31
C LYS A 636 -22.17 -5.21 9.40
N SER A 637 -21.29 -4.86 10.35
CA SER A 637 -20.79 -3.50 10.57
C SER A 637 -19.64 -3.14 9.63
N PHE A 638 -18.84 -4.13 9.25
CA PHE A 638 -17.65 -4.02 8.40
C PHE A 638 -17.69 -5.05 7.27
N PRO A 639 -18.58 -4.87 6.26
CA PRO A 639 -18.83 -5.88 5.22
C PRO A 639 -17.65 -6.08 4.24
N ARG A 640 -16.59 -5.31 4.36
CA ARG A 640 -15.35 -5.46 3.60
C ARG A 640 -14.15 -5.83 4.48
N SER A 641 -14.38 -6.27 5.72
CA SER A 641 -13.31 -6.74 6.60
C SER A 641 -12.84 -8.13 6.20
N ARG A 642 -11.68 -8.21 5.55
CA ARG A 642 -11.08 -9.49 5.12
C ARG A 642 -10.89 -10.45 6.29
N ASP A 643 -10.37 -9.94 7.42
CA ASP A 643 -10.11 -10.76 8.59
C ASP A 643 -11.39 -11.33 9.20
N ALA A 644 -12.46 -10.53 9.29
CA ALA A 644 -13.73 -11.00 9.84
C ALA A 644 -14.39 -12.09 8.97
N HIS A 645 -14.39 -11.92 7.63
CA HIS A 645 -14.89 -12.94 6.71
C HIS A 645 -14.05 -14.22 6.76
N ARG A 646 -12.73 -14.11 6.90
CA ARG A 646 -11.84 -15.27 7.04
C ARG A 646 -12.18 -16.08 8.29
N GLU A 647 -12.29 -15.39 9.43
CA GLU A 647 -12.57 -16.04 10.71
C GLU A 647 -14.00 -16.62 10.78
N LEU A 648 -14.98 -15.90 10.25
CA LEU A 648 -16.36 -16.38 10.17
C LEU A 648 -16.46 -17.61 9.26
N GLY A 649 -15.87 -17.56 8.08
CA GLY A 649 -15.79 -18.69 7.15
C GLY A 649 -15.17 -19.93 7.78
N PHE A 650 -14.08 -19.74 8.55
CA PHE A 650 -13.43 -20.83 9.27
C PHE A 650 -14.32 -21.38 10.38
N SER A 651 -15.00 -20.54 11.15
CA SER A 651 -15.91 -20.96 12.22
C SER A 651 -17.10 -21.74 11.66
N TYR A 652 -17.70 -21.30 10.55
CA TYR A 652 -18.73 -22.08 9.86
C TYR A 652 -18.21 -23.43 9.32
N TYR A 653 -16.96 -23.45 8.82
CA TYR A 653 -16.34 -24.70 8.38
C TYR A 653 -16.19 -25.71 9.54
N GLN A 654 -15.77 -25.24 10.72
CA GLN A 654 -15.66 -26.07 11.92
C GLN A 654 -17.03 -26.62 12.37
N GLN A 655 -18.12 -25.86 12.18
CA GLN A 655 -19.49 -26.31 12.43
C GLN A 655 -20.09 -27.14 11.29
N HIS A 656 -19.32 -27.50 10.26
CA HIS A 656 -19.81 -28.23 9.08
C HIS A 656 -20.87 -27.50 8.26
N LYS A 657 -21.03 -26.19 8.45
CA LYS A 657 -21.93 -25.30 7.68
C LYS A 657 -21.23 -24.86 6.37
N TYR A 658 -20.95 -25.82 5.48
CA TYR A 658 -20.05 -25.63 4.34
C TYR A 658 -20.53 -24.59 3.32
N GLU A 659 -21.84 -24.44 3.12
CA GLU A 659 -22.40 -23.44 2.20
C GLU A 659 -22.19 -22.01 2.73
N LEU A 660 -22.38 -21.81 4.05
CA LEU A 660 -22.10 -20.51 4.69
C LEU A 660 -20.60 -20.21 4.65
N ALA A 661 -19.75 -21.16 4.99
CA ALA A 661 -18.31 -21.02 4.89
C ALA A 661 -17.87 -20.63 3.48
N ARG A 662 -18.44 -21.27 2.45
CA ARG A 662 -18.17 -20.92 1.04
C ARG A 662 -18.52 -19.47 0.74
N THR A 663 -19.69 -19.02 1.17
CA THR A 663 -20.14 -17.64 0.94
C THR A 663 -19.16 -16.62 1.54
N GLU A 664 -18.68 -16.88 2.75
CA GLU A 664 -17.71 -15.98 3.40
C GLU A 664 -16.36 -15.93 2.65
N TYR A 665 -15.85 -17.08 2.21
CA TYR A 665 -14.61 -17.11 1.43
C TYR A 665 -14.76 -16.59 -0.01
N GLU A 666 -15.93 -16.75 -0.65
CA GLU A 666 -16.25 -16.09 -1.93
C GLU A 666 -16.30 -14.56 -1.76
N THR A 667 -16.87 -14.08 -0.65
CA THR A 667 -16.85 -12.65 -0.28
C THR A 667 -15.42 -12.17 -0.06
N LEU A 668 -14.62 -12.90 0.71
CA LEU A 668 -13.20 -12.60 0.93
C LEU A 668 -12.44 -12.50 -0.40
N GLN A 669 -12.62 -13.46 -1.31
CA GLN A 669 -12.00 -13.45 -2.64
C GLN A 669 -12.48 -12.26 -3.50
N SER A 670 -13.73 -11.84 -3.35
CA SER A 670 -14.23 -10.65 -4.07
C SER A 670 -13.60 -9.34 -3.57
N ILE A 671 -13.21 -9.31 -2.30
CA ILE A 671 -12.53 -8.15 -1.68
C ILE A 671 -11.05 -8.15 -2.06
N ASP A 672 -10.38 -9.27 -1.94
CA ASP A 672 -8.98 -9.50 -2.36
C ASP A 672 -8.89 -10.75 -3.23
N PRO A 673 -8.82 -10.59 -4.56
CA PRO A 673 -8.75 -11.71 -5.49
C PRO A 673 -7.53 -12.62 -5.34
N ASP A 674 -6.50 -12.15 -4.62
CA ASP A 674 -5.25 -12.87 -4.38
C ASP A 674 -5.13 -13.33 -2.91
N ASP A 675 -6.24 -13.43 -2.16
CA ASP A 675 -6.19 -13.91 -0.77
C ASP A 675 -5.92 -15.41 -0.71
N LEU A 676 -4.75 -15.74 -0.16
CA LEU A 676 -4.26 -17.13 -0.10
C LEU A 676 -5.18 -18.05 0.73
N ALA A 677 -5.74 -17.52 1.83
CA ALA A 677 -6.66 -18.28 2.68
C ALA A 677 -7.99 -18.56 1.96
N ALA A 678 -8.48 -17.60 1.17
CA ALA A 678 -9.67 -17.80 0.33
C ALA A 678 -9.43 -18.92 -0.68
N HIS A 679 -8.32 -18.89 -1.44
CA HIS A 679 -8.01 -19.94 -2.41
C HIS A 679 -7.90 -21.32 -1.77
N TYR A 680 -7.20 -21.44 -0.64
CA TYR A 680 -7.07 -22.71 0.07
C TYR A 680 -8.42 -23.25 0.51
N ASN A 681 -9.19 -22.46 1.24
CA ASN A 681 -10.46 -22.92 1.81
C ASN A 681 -11.53 -23.15 0.75
N LEU A 682 -11.62 -22.31 -0.29
CA LEU A 682 -12.51 -22.53 -1.41
C LEU A 682 -12.17 -23.81 -2.18
N SER A 683 -10.89 -24.17 -2.32
CA SER A 683 -10.50 -25.45 -2.95
C SER A 683 -11.06 -26.66 -2.21
N ILE A 684 -11.07 -26.60 -0.88
CA ILE A 684 -11.61 -27.66 -0.01
C ILE A 684 -13.15 -27.65 -0.04
N LEU A 685 -13.75 -26.47 0.12
CA LEU A 685 -15.21 -26.32 0.17
C LEU A 685 -15.88 -26.71 -1.16
N TYR A 686 -15.39 -26.24 -2.30
CA TYR A 686 -15.91 -26.63 -3.61
C TYR A 686 -15.79 -28.14 -3.85
N ARG A 687 -14.70 -28.79 -3.38
CA ARG A 687 -14.57 -30.25 -3.47
C ARG A 687 -15.63 -30.96 -2.64
N ARG A 688 -15.90 -30.50 -1.40
CA ARG A 688 -16.93 -31.06 -0.53
C ARG A 688 -18.33 -30.89 -1.10
N LEU A 689 -18.58 -29.75 -1.74
CA LEU A 689 -19.86 -29.37 -2.35
C LEU A 689 -20.04 -29.91 -3.79
N GLY A 690 -19.07 -30.70 -4.29
CA GLY A 690 -19.15 -31.36 -5.60
C GLY A 690 -18.77 -30.49 -6.80
N ALA A 691 -18.35 -29.24 -6.62
CA ALA A 691 -17.93 -28.32 -7.68
C ALA A 691 -16.46 -28.54 -8.06
N LYS A 692 -16.15 -29.68 -8.69
CA LYS A 692 -14.77 -30.17 -8.92
C LYS A 692 -13.90 -29.21 -9.74
N ASP A 693 -14.45 -28.57 -10.78
CA ASP A 693 -13.69 -27.68 -11.66
C ASP A 693 -13.28 -26.40 -10.91
N LYS A 694 -14.21 -25.79 -10.15
CA LYS A 694 -13.90 -24.67 -9.28
C LYS A 694 -12.88 -25.03 -8.20
N ALA A 695 -12.98 -26.23 -7.62
CA ALA A 695 -12.01 -26.73 -6.64
C ALA A 695 -10.61 -26.84 -7.24
N ALA A 696 -10.49 -27.37 -8.46
CA ALA A 696 -9.20 -27.50 -9.17
C ALA A 696 -8.61 -26.12 -9.50
N GLN A 697 -9.42 -25.18 -9.94
CA GLN A 697 -8.99 -23.80 -10.21
C GLN A 697 -8.44 -23.13 -8.95
N GLN A 698 -9.17 -23.19 -7.83
CA GLN A 698 -8.71 -22.58 -6.57
C GLN A 698 -7.45 -23.26 -6.02
N ALA A 699 -7.35 -24.57 -6.14
CA ALA A 699 -6.14 -25.30 -5.75
C ALA A 699 -4.92 -24.92 -6.59
N ALA A 700 -5.08 -24.65 -7.88
CA ALA A 700 -4.02 -24.18 -8.74
C ALA A 700 -3.54 -22.78 -8.35
N MET A 701 -4.47 -21.84 -8.06
CA MET A 701 -4.13 -20.50 -7.58
C MET A 701 -3.40 -20.57 -6.23
N PHE A 702 -3.88 -21.37 -5.28
CA PHE A 702 -3.19 -21.58 -4.02
C PHE A 702 -1.78 -22.14 -4.22
N ALA A 703 -1.60 -23.13 -5.09
CA ALA A 703 -0.29 -23.75 -5.35
C ALA A 703 0.71 -22.77 -5.98
N ASP A 704 0.22 -21.84 -6.81
CA ASP A 704 1.06 -20.80 -7.42
C ASP A 704 1.46 -19.73 -6.39
N GLN A 705 0.53 -19.33 -5.52
CA GLN A 705 0.71 -18.20 -4.61
C GLN A 705 1.34 -18.58 -3.25
N LYS A 706 1.19 -19.83 -2.78
CA LYS A 706 1.75 -20.24 -1.47
C LYS A 706 3.26 -20.09 -1.44
N ASP A 707 3.80 -19.70 -0.30
CA ASP A 707 5.24 -19.60 -0.09
C ASP A 707 5.99 -20.90 -0.42
N ASP A 708 7.21 -20.75 -0.92
CA ASP A 708 8.12 -21.88 -1.09
C ASP A 708 8.84 -22.15 0.24
N PRO A 709 8.62 -23.30 0.88
CA PRO A 709 9.28 -23.62 2.14
C PRO A 709 10.81 -23.60 2.04
N MET A 710 11.37 -23.87 0.86
CA MET A 710 12.82 -23.86 0.65
C MET A 710 13.38 -22.43 0.48
N ALA A 711 12.54 -21.44 0.17
CA ALA A 711 13.00 -20.07 0.00
C ALA A 711 13.59 -19.48 1.29
N SER A 712 13.05 -19.85 2.46
CA SER A 712 13.57 -19.42 3.76
C SER A 712 15.03 -19.83 3.99
N THR A 713 15.51 -20.91 3.38
CA THR A 713 16.93 -21.33 3.49
C THR A 713 17.86 -20.30 2.87
N TYR A 714 17.47 -19.62 1.80
CA TYR A 714 18.24 -18.53 1.19
C TYR A 714 18.36 -17.33 2.13
N ALA A 715 17.27 -16.97 2.80
CA ALA A 715 17.26 -15.89 3.78
C ALA A 715 18.16 -16.21 4.98
N LEU A 716 18.01 -17.40 5.56
CA LEU A 716 18.82 -17.85 6.70
C LEU A 716 20.31 -17.91 6.37
N GLU A 717 20.67 -18.44 5.21
CA GLU A 717 22.07 -18.53 4.77
C GLU A 717 22.66 -17.12 4.56
N TYR A 718 21.91 -16.22 3.95
CA TYR A 718 22.31 -14.84 3.77
C TYR A 718 22.56 -14.13 5.13
N LEU A 719 21.60 -14.21 6.06
CA LEU A 719 21.71 -13.60 7.37
C LEU A 719 22.84 -14.19 8.23
N ARG A 720 23.13 -15.50 8.08
CA ARG A 720 24.28 -16.14 8.73
C ARG A 720 25.61 -15.59 8.27
N GLN A 721 25.71 -15.14 7.02
CA GLN A 721 26.92 -14.54 6.45
C GLN A 721 27.02 -13.03 6.72
N HIS A 722 25.89 -12.37 7.03
CA HIS A 722 25.76 -10.93 7.25
C HIS A 722 25.18 -10.66 8.64
N THR A 723 25.99 -10.89 9.67
CA THR A 723 25.57 -10.83 11.07
C THR A 723 25.13 -9.42 11.50
N GLU A 724 25.66 -8.38 10.86
CA GLU A 724 25.25 -6.98 11.06
C GLU A 724 23.78 -6.72 10.66
N LEU A 725 23.26 -7.48 9.70
CA LEU A 725 21.86 -7.42 9.27
C LEU A 725 20.98 -8.46 9.98
N ALA A 726 21.58 -9.47 10.59
CA ALA A 726 20.84 -10.54 11.26
C ALA A 726 20.03 -10.00 12.44
N ASN A 727 20.55 -9.04 13.18
CA ASN A 727 19.83 -8.39 14.30
C ASN A 727 18.55 -7.73 13.84
N GLU A 728 18.55 -7.05 12.68
CA GLU A 728 17.37 -6.41 12.09
C GLU A 728 16.24 -7.42 11.75
N SER A 729 16.56 -8.70 11.62
CA SER A 729 15.56 -9.76 11.41
C SER A 729 14.85 -10.21 12.69
N VAL A 730 15.36 -9.81 13.87
CA VAL A 730 14.78 -10.11 15.18
C VAL A 730 13.95 -8.92 15.64
N VAL A 731 12.65 -9.12 15.81
CA VAL A 731 11.70 -8.03 16.10
C VAL A 731 11.92 -7.31 17.44
N TRP A 732 12.79 -7.84 18.30
CA TRP A 732 13.10 -7.29 19.64
C TRP A 732 14.64 -7.28 19.88
N HIS A 733 15.41 -6.66 19.05
CA HIS A 733 16.85 -6.55 19.22
C HIS A 733 17.26 -5.19 19.83
N VAL A 734 18.51 -5.11 20.28
CA VAL A 734 19.14 -3.90 20.81
C VAL A 734 20.31 -3.52 19.91
N HIS A 735 20.37 -2.24 19.52
CA HIS A 735 21.51 -1.67 18.84
C HIS A 735 22.57 -1.29 19.89
N GLU A 736 23.60 -2.11 20.05
CA GLU A 736 24.73 -1.80 20.90
C GLU A 736 25.68 -0.83 20.19
N LEU A 737 25.90 0.35 20.78
CA LEU A 737 26.71 1.40 20.16
C LEU A 737 28.14 1.38 20.67
N ASN A 738 28.40 1.96 21.85
CA ASN A 738 29.71 2.04 22.48
C ASN A 738 29.75 1.32 23.85
N VAL A 739 28.93 0.28 23.97
CA VAL A 739 28.92 -0.56 25.19
C VAL A 739 30.19 -1.37 25.25
N PRO A 740 30.91 -1.42 26.40
CA PRO A 740 32.07 -2.29 26.56
C PRO A 740 31.66 -3.74 26.36
N ALA A 741 32.38 -4.49 25.54
CA ALA A 741 32.15 -5.91 25.39
C ALA A 741 32.12 -6.60 26.78
N ILE A 742 30.97 -7.11 27.17
CA ILE A 742 30.89 -7.94 28.36
C ILE A 742 31.70 -9.20 28.05
N THR A 743 32.78 -9.41 28.80
CA THR A 743 33.49 -10.67 28.76
C THR A 743 32.48 -11.71 29.23
N GLN A 744 31.81 -12.40 28.31
CA GLN A 744 30.99 -13.55 28.62
C GLN A 744 31.90 -14.55 29.31
N ALA A 745 31.80 -14.64 30.63
CA ALA A 745 32.34 -15.76 31.35
C ALA A 745 31.69 -17.00 30.75
N ALA A 746 32.47 -17.80 30.04
CA ALA A 746 32.01 -19.00 29.40
C ALA A 746 31.22 -19.83 30.41
N ALA A 747 29.90 -19.85 30.24
CA ALA A 747 29.06 -20.77 30.99
C ALA A 747 29.58 -22.19 30.67
N PRO A 748 29.86 -23.02 31.68
CA PRO A 748 30.33 -24.35 31.41
C PRO A 748 29.25 -25.09 30.64
N VAL A 749 29.60 -25.53 29.41
CA VAL A 749 28.78 -26.45 28.60
C VAL A 749 28.60 -27.71 29.42
N SER A 750 27.49 -27.86 30.12
CA SER A 750 27.08 -29.13 30.71
C SER A 750 26.69 -30.05 29.55
N ALA A 751 27.56 -31.01 29.26
CA ALA A 751 27.23 -32.15 28.41
C ALA A 751 26.12 -32.95 29.10
N GLY A 752 24.87 -32.62 28.81
CA GLY A 752 23.66 -33.37 29.18
C GLY A 752 23.24 -34.21 27.99
N GLY A 753 23.38 -35.52 28.17
CA GLY A 753 23.19 -36.55 27.15
C GLY A 753 21.76 -36.60 26.63
N LEU A 754 21.67 -36.97 25.37
CA LEU A 754 20.51 -37.51 24.68
C LEU A 754 19.93 -38.72 25.44
N HIS A 755 18.68 -38.63 25.81
CA HIS A 755 17.73 -39.75 25.91
C HIS A 755 16.35 -39.30 25.45
#